data_048458686544f86cc1cc664676fa2fda
#
_entry.id   048458686544f86cc1cc664676fa2fda
#
_cell.length_a   1.000
_cell.length_b   1.000
_cell.length_c   1.000
_cell.angle_alpha   90.00
_cell.angle_beta   90.00
_cell.angle_gamma   90.00
#
_symmetry.space_group_name_H-M   'P 1'
#
loop_
_entity.id
_entity.type
_entity.pdbx_description
1 polymer ?
#
loop_
_entity_poly.entity_id
_entity_poly.type
_entity_poly.pdbx_seq_one_letter_code
_entity_poly.pdbx_strand_id
1 'polypeptide(L)'
;MSIAKLRKNPELCKFLQEKFMKMSLASFAKEGIVRNIRGWREVKKVQKCLVDQEYPFTFAAETKHLRKMKRLLSTILLLGAVMTAGATEVPQVTNILGRQTTSLNGAWHYIVDVQEEGYYDYRMNPYDWGFFRNAKPQKPEDLIEYDFDKAETMQVPGDWNTQDERLFFYEGTVWLKKSFDFHPQEGRRTLLYFGAVNYDAHVYVNGKKAGHHIGGFTPFNFDVTDLLKDGENFVIVKVDNKRHAEDVPTQIFDWWNYGGITRDVRLVSVTPIYVESYKLRLGASTGSGTAKPSKGSGTICFSAKLNKAEAGQTITLRIPELKINQQVTTGEDGTASITLKAKPKLWSPENPQLYRVEIQQGEETITDEIGFRTIETRGKQILLNGQPIFLKGISIHEEKANGGGRANSTEDAHTLLSWAKELGCNFVRLAHYPHNEYAVREAERMGMLVWSEIPCYWTIAWTNPKTYANAERQLTDMILRDQNRANVIIWSIANETPHSAQRDAFLSRLAKRARELDDSRLISMAMEVTSASNFHNKLQDNMNAYVDVVSFNQYIGWYRDVNDAAKMTWEIPYDKPVIVSEFGGGAKYGLHGEKNQRWTEEFQENLYKENTAMLDKIEGLAGTTPWILKDFRSPRRVLTGIQDYYNRKGLFSEKGEKKKAFYVLRDWYATK
;
A
#
# COMPACT_ATOMS: atom_id res chain seq x y z
N MET A 1 -26.92 -25.08 26.14
CA MET A 1 -28.25 -25.45 26.74
C MET A 1 -28.80 -26.62 25.95
N SER A 2 -29.31 -27.70 26.57
CA SER A 2 -29.78 -28.89 25.85
C SER A 2 -31.13 -28.65 25.18
N ILE A 3 -31.38 -29.26 24.02
CA ILE A 3 -32.62 -29.18 23.24
C ILE A 3 -33.87 -29.50 24.12
N ALA A 4 -33.73 -30.37 25.13
CA ALA A 4 -34.78 -30.69 26.08
C ALA A 4 -35.20 -29.52 26.99
N LYS A 5 -34.29 -28.56 27.27
CA LYS A 5 -34.60 -27.35 28.04
C LYS A 5 -35.23 -26.24 27.14
N LEU A 6 -34.94 -26.21 25.85
CA LEU A 6 -35.56 -25.31 24.89
C LEU A 6 -37.04 -25.65 24.66
N ARG A 7 -37.39 -26.97 24.56
CA ARG A 7 -38.78 -27.43 24.37
C ARG A 7 -39.72 -27.09 25.54
N LYS A 8 -39.19 -26.75 26.71
CA LYS A 8 -39.96 -26.39 27.92
C LYS A 8 -40.13 -24.89 28.14
N ASN A 9 -39.66 -24.04 27.23
CA ASN A 9 -39.76 -22.57 27.36
C ASN A 9 -40.27 -21.92 26.06
N PRO A 10 -41.60 -21.77 25.92
CA PRO A 10 -42.25 -21.23 24.69
C PRO A 10 -41.82 -19.81 24.34
N GLU A 11 -41.56 -18.94 25.32
CA GLU A 11 -41.17 -17.57 25.14
C GLU A 11 -39.75 -17.45 24.51
N LEU A 12 -38.85 -18.32 24.96
CA LEU A 12 -37.50 -18.36 24.38
C LEU A 12 -37.50 -18.91 22.96
N CYS A 13 -38.39 -19.91 22.69
CA CYS A 13 -38.60 -20.42 21.33
C CYS A 13 -39.12 -19.33 20.38
N LYS A 14 -40.10 -18.54 20.81
CA LYS A 14 -40.67 -17.43 20.01
C LYS A 14 -39.64 -16.34 19.73
N PHE A 15 -38.89 -15.91 20.75
CA PHE A 15 -37.86 -14.91 20.61
C PHE A 15 -36.74 -15.34 19.61
N LEU A 16 -36.32 -16.60 19.71
CA LEU A 16 -35.34 -17.13 18.80
C LEU A 16 -35.91 -17.27 17.38
N GLN A 17 -37.18 -17.64 17.24
CA GLN A 17 -37.87 -17.76 15.95
C GLN A 17 -38.00 -16.40 15.26
N GLU A 18 -38.40 -15.34 15.97
CA GLU A 18 -38.50 -13.97 15.43
C GLU A 18 -37.14 -13.39 15.00
N LYS A 19 -36.06 -13.67 15.75
CA LYS A 19 -34.71 -13.25 15.40
C LYS A 19 -34.14 -14.08 14.24
N PHE A 20 -34.33 -15.41 14.24
CA PHE A 20 -33.83 -16.29 13.18
C PHE A 20 -34.57 -16.11 11.84
N MET A 21 -35.87 -15.76 11.83
CA MET A 21 -36.60 -15.46 10.60
C MET A 21 -36.22 -14.11 9.97
N LYS A 22 -35.67 -13.17 10.73
CA LYS A 22 -35.25 -11.85 10.25
C LYS A 22 -33.78 -11.76 9.81
N MET A 23 -32.97 -12.80 10.07
CA MET A 23 -31.55 -12.81 9.73
C MET A 23 -31.23 -13.94 8.74
N SER A 24 -30.57 -13.59 7.63
CA SER A 24 -30.03 -14.60 6.71
C SER A 24 -28.87 -15.38 7.36
N LEU A 25 -28.65 -16.62 6.96
CA LEU A 25 -27.53 -17.46 7.44
C LEU A 25 -26.15 -16.78 7.24
N ALA A 26 -26.04 -15.90 6.24
CA ALA A 26 -24.85 -15.08 6.00
C ALA A 26 -24.60 -14.01 7.08
N SER A 27 -25.65 -13.50 7.74
CA SER A 27 -25.53 -12.51 8.81
C SER A 27 -24.98 -13.12 10.10
N PHE A 28 -25.27 -14.38 10.38
CA PHE A 28 -24.71 -15.10 11.54
C PHE A 28 -23.21 -15.41 11.40
N ALA A 29 -22.74 -15.68 10.19
CA ALA A 29 -21.33 -15.87 9.91
C ALA A 29 -20.53 -14.54 10.01
N LYS A 30 -21.17 -13.43 9.66
CA LYS A 30 -20.55 -12.09 9.72
C LYS A 30 -20.36 -11.58 11.16
N GLU A 31 -21.25 -12.00 12.08
CA GLU A 31 -21.19 -11.59 13.50
C GLU A 31 -20.28 -12.50 14.37
N GLY A 32 -19.57 -13.46 13.78
CA GLY A 32 -18.60 -14.30 14.49
C GLY A 32 -19.19 -15.30 15.50
N ILE A 33 -20.52 -15.50 15.50
CA ILE A 33 -21.24 -16.26 16.54
C ILE A 33 -21.06 -17.79 16.39
N VAL A 34 -20.61 -18.29 15.22
CA VAL A 34 -20.41 -19.74 14.99
C VAL A 34 -19.15 -19.99 14.16
N ARG A 35 -18.06 -20.33 14.79
CA ARG A 35 -16.78 -20.72 14.12
C ARG A 35 -16.50 -22.22 14.09
N ASN A 36 -17.42 -23.09 14.55
CA ASN A 36 -17.13 -24.53 14.68
C ASN A 36 -18.22 -25.39 14.03
N ILE A 37 -17.83 -26.42 13.25
CA ILE A 37 -18.70 -27.37 12.54
C ILE A 37 -19.72 -28.06 13.51
N ARG A 38 -19.36 -28.29 14.76
CA ARG A 38 -20.28 -28.79 15.78
C ARG A 38 -21.40 -27.78 16.10
N GLY A 39 -21.09 -26.49 16.18
CA GLY A 39 -22.08 -25.46 16.41
C GLY A 39 -23.09 -25.37 15.27
N TRP A 40 -22.69 -25.53 14.01
CA TRP A 40 -23.57 -25.53 12.85
C TRP A 40 -24.57 -26.67 12.84
N ARG A 41 -24.19 -27.87 13.27
CA ARG A 41 -25.11 -29.02 13.38
C ARG A 41 -26.16 -28.80 14.47
N GLU A 42 -25.82 -28.20 15.59
CA GLU A 42 -26.77 -27.87 16.66
C GLU A 42 -27.69 -26.68 16.24
N VAL A 43 -27.20 -25.67 15.56
CA VAL A 43 -28.02 -24.58 15.02
C VAL A 43 -29.06 -25.11 14.01
N LYS A 44 -28.67 -26.00 13.08
CA LYS A 44 -29.61 -26.65 12.14
C LYS A 44 -30.66 -27.52 12.84
N LYS A 45 -30.30 -28.21 13.92
CA LYS A 45 -31.26 -28.97 14.72
C LYS A 45 -32.25 -28.06 15.44
N VAL A 46 -31.80 -26.93 15.98
CA VAL A 46 -32.64 -25.91 16.62
C VAL A 46 -33.59 -25.28 15.58
N GLN A 47 -33.07 -24.92 14.40
CA GLN A 47 -33.86 -24.38 13.31
C GLN A 47 -34.95 -25.36 12.85
N LYS A 48 -34.61 -26.63 12.66
CA LYS A 48 -35.61 -27.68 12.31
C LYS A 48 -36.66 -27.86 13.39
N CYS A 49 -36.28 -27.77 14.67
CA CYS A 49 -37.19 -27.91 15.81
C CYS A 49 -38.15 -26.71 15.95
N LEU A 50 -37.75 -25.51 15.47
CA LEU A 50 -38.54 -24.27 15.52
C LEU A 50 -39.52 -24.18 14.35
N VAL A 51 -39.23 -24.82 13.21
CA VAL A 51 -40.09 -24.81 12.01
C VAL A 51 -41.24 -25.85 12.09
N ASP A 52 -41.03 -26.97 12.87
CA ASP A 52 -41.97 -28.10 12.90
C ASP A 52 -43.08 -27.98 13.99
N GLN A 53 -43.23 -26.81 14.68
CA GLN A 53 -44.23 -26.66 15.75
C GLN A 53 -45.11 -25.44 15.55
N GLU A 54 -46.40 -25.68 15.22
CA GLU A 54 -47.51 -24.68 15.30
C GLU A 54 -48.06 -24.65 16.74
N TYR A 55 -48.09 -23.48 17.41
CA TYR A 55 -48.74 -23.25 18.69
C TYR A 55 -49.69 -22.03 18.64
N PRO A 56 -50.92 -22.15 19.18
CA PRO A 56 -51.85 -21.02 19.33
C PRO A 56 -51.54 -20.19 20.57
N PHE A 57 -51.75 -18.90 20.53
CA PHE A 57 -51.38 -17.92 21.56
C PHE A 57 -52.49 -17.57 22.55
N THR A 58 -52.10 -17.39 23.83
CA THR A 58 -52.79 -16.49 24.79
C THR A 58 -51.74 -15.73 25.62
N PHE A 59 -52.01 -14.44 25.82
CA PHE A 59 -51.13 -13.48 26.51
C PHE A 59 -51.47 -13.35 27.99
N ALA A 60 -50.54 -13.53 28.93
CA ALA A 60 -50.45 -12.84 30.24
C ALA A 60 -49.19 -13.21 31.03
N ALA A 61 -48.49 -12.16 31.50
CA ALA A 61 -47.63 -12.06 32.68
C ALA A 61 -46.28 -12.78 32.71
N GLU A 62 -45.14 -11.98 32.65
CA GLU A 62 -44.16 -11.97 33.78
C GLU A 62 -42.89 -11.18 33.48
N THR A 63 -42.81 -10.00 34.09
CA THR A 63 -41.70 -9.05 33.98
C THR A 63 -40.41 -9.44 34.74
N LYS A 64 -40.48 -10.42 35.65
CA LYS A 64 -39.31 -10.87 36.45
C LYS A 64 -38.36 -11.81 35.66
N HIS A 65 -38.87 -12.65 34.77
CA HIS A 65 -38.04 -13.54 33.96
C HIS A 65 -37.29 -12.81 32.86
N LEU A 66 -37.82 -11.78 32.27
CA LEU A 66 -37.15 -10.94 31.25
C LEU A 66 -35.90 -10.22 31.81
N ARG A 67 -35.91 -9.79 33.06
CA ARG A 67 -34.73 -9.18 33.73
C ARG A 67 -33.62 -10.20 34.00
N LYS A 68 -33.96 -11.43 34.37
CA LYS A 68 -32.95 -12.51 34.53
C LYS A 68 -32.34 -12.95 33.20
N MET A 69 -33.12 -13.01 32.13
CA MET A 69 -32.67 -13.34 30.79
C MET A 69 -31.78 -12.22 30.19
N LYS A 70 -32.15 -10.93 30.37
CA LYS A 70 -31.28 -9.81 29.96
C LYS A 70 -29.92 -9.83 30.66
N ARG A 71 -29.87 -10.16 31.96
CA ARG A 71 -28.60 -10.34 32.70
C ARG A 71 -27.81 -11.56 32.19
N LEU A 72 -28.46 -12.69 31.89
CA LEU A 72 -27.80 -13.88 31.35
C LEU A 72 -27.26 -13.65 29.93
N LEU A 73 -28.00 -12.94 29.07
CA LEU A 73 -27.55 -12.55 27.72
C LEU A 73 -26.41 -11.50 27.79
N SER A 74 -26.48 -10.53 28.71
CA SER A 74 -25.37 -9.60 28.94
C SER A 74 -24.12 -10.31 29.45
N THR A 75 -24.26 -11.31 30.33
CA THR A 75 -23.13 -12.11 30.83
C THR A 75 -22.56 -13.03 29.75
N ILE A 76 -23.38 -13.59 28.86
CA ILE A 76 -22.93 -14.41 27.72
C ILE A 76 -22.28 -13.52 26.66
N LEU A 77 -22.77 -12.30 26.42
CA LEU A 77 -22.13 -11.29 25.55
C LEU A 77 -20.80 -10.79 26.14
N LEU A 78 -20.72 -10.57 27.46
CA LEU A 78 -19.46 -10.23 28.14
C LEU A 78 -18.47 -11.42 28.14
N LEU A 79 -18.89 -12.65 28.37
CA LEU A 79 -18.03 -13.85 28.30
C LEU A 79 -17.62 -14.18 26.86
N GLY A 80 -18.44 -13.87 25.85
CA GLY A 80 -18.08 -13.98 24.43
C GLY A 80 -17.05 -12.91 23.99
N ALA A 81 -17.05 -11.75 24.64
CA ALA A 81 -16.08 -10.68 24.36
C ALA A 81 -14.70 -10.90 25.02
N VAL A 82 -14.62 -11.79 26.03
CA VAL A 82 -13.36 -12.07 26.75
C VAL A 82 -12.53 -13.19 26.10
N MET A 83 -13.05 -13.91 25.10
CA MET A 83 -12.36 -15.05 24.46
C MET A 83 -11.73 -14.76 23.09
N THR A 84 -11.59 -13.50 22.68
CA THR A 84 -10.79 -13.13 21.50
C THR A 84 -10.02 -11.83 21.75
N ALA A 85 -9.08 -11.87 22.69
CA ALA A 85 -7.98 -10.91 22.69
C ALA A 85 -6.98 -11.34 21.61
N GLY A 86 -7.40 -11.37 20.37
CA GLY A 86 -6.52 -11.16 19.22
C GLY A 86 -6.23 -9.66 19.21
N ALA A 87 -4.96 -9.26 19.11
CA ALA A 87 -4.60 -7.88 18.96
C ALA A 87 -5.48 -7.25 17.86
N THR A 88 -6.21 -6.21 18.22
CA THR A 88 -7.00 -5.43 17.26
C THR A 88 -6.01 -4.75 16.34
N GLU A 89 -6.21 -4.88 15.03
CA GLU A 89 -5.48 -4.08 14.05
C GLU A 89 -5.69 -2.61 14.44
N VAL A 90 -4.61 -1.98 14.89
CA VAL A 90 -4.61 -0.55 15.24
C VAL A 90 -4.46 0.22 13.94
N PRO A 91 -5.23 1.30 13.71
CA PRO A 91 -5.05 2.12 12.52
C PRO A 91 -3.60 2.52 12.31
N GLN A 92 -3.21 2.66 11.05
CA GLN A 92 -1.85 3.06 10.69
C GLN A 92 -1.50 4.43 11.28
N VAL A 93 -0.43 4.48 12.06
CA VAL A 93 0.14 5.74 12.55
C VAL A 93 0.98 6.39 11.44
N THR A 94 0.66 7.63 11.11
CA THR A 94 1.35 8.35 10.02
C THR A 94 2.60 9.08 10.50
N ASN A 95 3.51 9.35 9.57
CA ASN A 95 4.75 10.09 9.77
C ASN A 95 5.60 9.55 10.94
N ILE A 96 6.05 8.32 10.82
CA ILE A 96 6.91 7.67 11.81
C ILE A 96 8.26 8.36 11.93
N LEU A 97 8.78 8.93 10.84
CA LEU A 97 10.07 9.60 10.81
C LEU A 97 10.11 10.89 11.64
N GLY A 98 8.95 11.50 11.88
CA GLY A 98 8.80 12.71 12.71
C GLY A 98 8.47 12.44 14.19
N ARG A 99 8.51 11.17 14.63
CA ARG A 99 8.13 10.76 16.00
C ARG A 99 9.33 10.19 16.78
N GLN A 100 9.14 10.06 18.10
CA GLN A 100 10.10 9.36 18.95
C GLN A 100 10.06 7.85 18.66
N THR A 101 11.15 7.31 18.13
CA THR A 101 11.24 5.91 17.77
C THR A 101 12.56 5.28 18.15
N THR A 102 12.53 3.96 18.40
CA THR A 102 13.74 3.13 18.53
C THR A 102 13.79 2.16 17.34
N SER A 103 14.90 2.14 16.62
CA SER A 103 15.08 1.25 15.47
C SER A 103 15.34 -0.18 15.93
N LEU A 104 14.66 -1.14 15.29
CA LEU A 104 14.97 -2.57 15.39
C LEU A 104 15.66 -3.11 14.12
N ASN A 105 16.11 -2.23 13.23
CA ASN A 105 16.87 -2.60 12.04
C ASN A 105 18.21 -3.29 12.41
N GLY A 106 18.88 -3.85 11.41
CA GLY A 106 20.17 -4.52 11.54
C GLY A 106 20.05 -6.04 11.38
N ALA A 107 20.93 -6.81 12.01
CA ALA A 107 20.95 -8.25 11.90
C ALA A 107 19.76 -8.90 12.64
N TRP A 108 19.06 -9.79 11.95
CA TRP A 108 18.00 -10.65 12.46
C TRP A 108 18.34 -12.10 12.17
N HIS A 109 18.21 -13.00 13.14
CA HIS A 109 18.32 -14.43 12.91
C HIS A 109 17.18 -14.91 12.03
N TYR A 110 17.45 -15.88 11.12
CA TYR A 110 16.40 -16.42 10.25
C TYR A 110 16.44 -17.93 10.17
N ILE A 111 15.25 -18.53 9.94
CA ILE A 111 15.06 -19.95 9.70
C ILE A 111 14.16 -20.08 8.48
N VAL A 112 14.62 -20.85 7.47
CA VAL A 112 13.84 -21.17 6.27
C VAL A 112 12.92 -22.35 6.60
N ASP A 113 11.61 -22.16 6.42
CA ASP A 113 10.57 -23.15 6.80
C ASP A 113 9.74 -23.53 5.57
N VAL A 114 10.33 -24.37 4.71
CA VAL A 114 9.77 -24.75 3.40
C VAL A 114 8.40 -25.44 3.52
N GLN A 115 8.18 -26.19 4.60
CA GLN A 115 6.97 -26.99 4.85
C GLN A 115 6.03 -26.34 5.86
N GLU A 116 6.37 -25.15 6.39
CA GLU A 116 5.62 -24.47 7.44
C GLU A 116 5.47 -25.28 8.75
N GLU A 117 6.46 -26.12 9.06
CA GLU A 117 6.49 -26.95 10.26
C GLU A 117 6.52 -26.14 11.56
N GLY A 118 7.05 -24.91 11.50
CA GLY A 118 7.00 -23.97 12.62
C GLY A 118 5.61 -23.41 12.89
N TYR A 119 4.68 -23.54 11.95
CA TYR A 119 3.33 -22.99 12.05
C TYR A 119 2.25 -24.07 12.17
N TYR A 120 2.38 -25.19 11.43
CA TYR A 120 1.41 -26.28 11.40
C TYR A 120 1.95 -27.55 12.04
N ASP A 121 1.06 -28.29 12.72
CA ASP A 121 1.32 -29.65 13.12
C ASP A 121 1.19 -30.62 11.92
N TYR A 122 1.54 -31.90 12.12
CA TYR A 122 1.43 -32.95 11.08
C TYR A 122 0.00 -33.21 10.59
N ARG A 123 -1.02 -32.63 11.22
CA ARG A 123 -2.43 -32.68 10.80
C ARG A 123 -2.85 -31.38 10.08
N MET A 124 -1.92 -30.50 9.77
CA MET A 124 -2.16 -29.19 9.16
C MET A 124 -3.05 -28.28 10.03
N ASN A 125 -2.99 -28.42 11.35
CA ASN A 125 -3.57 -27.44 12.27
C ASN A 125 -2.50 -26.47 12.72
N PRO A 126 -2.78 -25.15 12.75
CA PRO A 126 -1.88 -24.20 13.36
C PRO A 126 -1.63 -24.55 14.82
N TYR A 127 -0.36 -24.46 15.25
CA TYR A 127 -0.04 -24.58 16.66
C TYR A 127 -0.74 -23.50 17.49
N ASP A 128 -1.17 -23.81 18.72
CA ASP A 128 -1.82 -22.85 19.60
C ASP A 128 -0.94 -21.63 19.92
N TRP A 129 0.37 -21.84 20.02
CA TRP A 129 1.35 -20.75 20.20
C TRP A 129 1.68 -19.99 18.89
N GLY A 130 1.54 -20.65 17.72
CA GLY A 130 1.58 -20.05 16.39
C GLY A 130 2.92 -19.48 15.94
N PHE A 131 4.04 -19.81 16.58
CA PHE A 131 5.38 -19.35 16.17
C PHE A 131 6.42 -20.46 16.35
N PHE A 132 7.52 -20.32 15.63
CA PHE A 132 8.64 -21.27 15.69
C PHE A 132 9.27 -21.28 17.07
N ARG A 133 9.43 -22.44 17.68
CA ARG A 133 10.07 -22.62 18.98
C ARG A 133 11.30 -23.51 18.87
N ASN A 134 12.40 -23.06 19.45
CA ASN A 134 13.56 -23.92 19.60
C ASN A 134 13.23 -25.13 20.46
N ALA A 135 13.66 -26.30 20.03
CA ALA A 135 13.72 -27.46 20.89
C ALA A 135 14.74 -27.19 22.02
N LYS A 136 14.49 -27.74 23.20
CA LYS A 136 15.48 -27.68 24.29
C LYS A 136 16.43 -28.83 24.15
N PRO A 137 17.75 -28.60 24.07
CA PRO A 137 18.73 -29.70 24.09
C PRO A 137 18.69 -30.40 25.43
N GLN A 138 18.85 -31.73 25.41
CA GLN A 138 18.95 -32.53 26.64
C GLN A 138 20.34 -32.35 27.28
N LYS A 139 21.35 -32.14 26.44
CA LYS A 139 22.73 -31.82 26.82
C LYS A 139 23.20 -30.60 26.06
N PRO A 140 24.18 -29.80 26.59
CA PRO A 140 24.65 -28.59 25.95
C PRO A 140 25.19 -28.79 24.53
N GLU A 141 25.74 -29.96 24.23
CA GLU A 141 26.32 -30.34 22.95
C GLU A 141 25.30 -30.89 21.93
N ASP A 142 24.05 -31.09 22.32
CA ASP A 142 23.02 -31.60 21.40
C ASP A 142 22.76 -30.61 20.28
N LEU A 143 22.75 -31.11 19.05
CA LEU A 143 22.32 -30.36 17.89
C LEU A 143 20.80 -30.43 17.81
N ILE A 144 20.18 -29.28 17.66
CA ILE A 144 18.74 -29.15 17.44
C ILE A 144 18.49 -28.53 16.08
N GLU A 145 17.45 -29.01 15.39
CA GLU A 145 17.18 -28.68 13.98
C GLU A 145 16.85 -27.20 13.77
N TYR A 146 16.15 -26.60 14.73
CA TYR A 146 15.65 -25.24 14.62
C TYR A 146 16.02 -24.44 15.88
N ASP A 147 17.18 -23.77 15.83
CA ASP A 147 17.72 -22.96 16.92
C ASP A 147 17.98 -21.54 16.41
N PHE A 148 17.10 -20.61 16.74
CA PHE A 148 17.30 -19.21 16.36
C PHE A 148 18.62 -18.61 16.87
N ASP A 149 19.07 -19.04 18.06
CA ASP A 149 20.26 -18.46 18.70
C ASP A 149 21.56 -18.87 17.99
N LYS A 150 21.50 -19.98 17.22
CA LYS A 150 22.60 -20.49 16.39
C LYS A 150 22.36 -20.27 14.88
N ALA A 151 21.17 -19.78 14.49
CA ALA A 151 20.82 -19.55 13.10
C ALA A 151 21.66 -18.41 12.52
N GLU A 152 21.82 -18.45 11.19
CA GLU A 152 22.41 -17.36 10.40
C GLU A 152 21.58 -16.08 10.55
N THR A 153 22.18 -14.95 10.17
CA THR A 153 21.51 -13.65 10.23
C THR A 153 21.42 -13.01 8.86
N MET A 154 20.36 -12.23 8.66
CA MET A 154 20.23 -11.34 7.50
C MET A 154 19.94 -9.91 7.96
N GLN A 155 20.24 -8.94 7.09
CA GLN A 155 19.96 -7.53 7.37
C GLN A 155 18.50 -7.19 7.16
N VAL A 156 17.92 -6.49 8.13
CA VAL A 156 16.61 -5.84 8.06
C VAL A 156 16.84 -4.34 8.16
N PRO A 157 16.29 -3.52 7.26
CA PRO A 157 15.49 -3.88 6.08
C PRO A 157 16.30 -4.58 4.99
N GLY A 158 15.66 -5.55 4.33
CA GLY A 158 16.26 -6.28 3.22
C GLY A 158 15.39 -7.44 2.75
N ASP A 159 15.78 -8.03 1.64
CA ASP A 159 15.17 -9.23 1.09
C ASP A 159 16.11 -10.42 1.21
N TRP A 160 15.58 -11.61 1.38
CA TRP A 160 16.42 -12.82 1.46
C TRP A 160 16.97 -13.26 0.10
N ASN A 161 16.31 -12.88 -1.00
CA ASN A 161 16.65 -13.34 -2.35
C ASN A 161 18.02 -12.81 -2.83
N THR A 162 18.49 -11.70 -2.26
CA THR A 162 19.80 -11.12 -2.60
C THR A 162 20.85 -11.23 -1.49
N GLN A 163 20.44 -11.63 -0.30
CA GLN A 163 21.36 -11.79 0.83
C GLN A 163 21.88 -13.22 1.00
N ASP A 164 21.12 -14.23 0.50
CA ASP A 164 21.51 -15.63 0.55
C ASP A 164 21.29 -16.25 -0.85
N GLU A 165 22.38 -16.72 -1.48
CA GLU A 165 22.33 -17.33 -2.81
C GLU A 165 21.43 -18.57 -2.87
N ARG A 166 21.30 -19.31 -1.77
CA ARG A 166 20.41 -20.47 -1.65
C ARG A 166 18.93 -20.06 -1.77
N LEU A 167 18.61 -18.81 -1.45
CA LEU A 167 17.26 -18.26 -1.44
C LEU A 167 16.97 -17.37 -2.67
N PHE A 168 17.87 -17.32 -3.66
CA PHE A 168 17.69 -16.42 -4.82
C PHE A 168 16.33 -16.61 -5.51
N PHE A 169 15.88 -17.86 -5.72
CA PHE A 169 14.58 -18.18 -6.29
C PHE A 169 13.54 -18.61 -5.27
N TYR A 170 13.86 -18.54 -3.98
CA TYR A 170 12.97 -19.05 -2.96
C TYR A 170 11.73 -18.18 -2.79
N GLU A 171 10.57 -18.79 -2.90
CA GLU A 171 9.28 -18.28 -2.50
C GLU A 171 8.68 -19.22 -1.46
N GLY A 172 8.36 -18.72 -0.28
CA GLY A 172 7.86 -19.49 0.83
C GLY A 172 8.02 -18.79 2.17
N THR A 173 7.94 -19.59 3.22
CA THR A 173 8.02 -19.11 4.60
C THR A 173 9.46 -19.00 5.09
N VAL A 174 9.79 -17.83 5.65
CA VAL A 174 11.01 -17.59 6.44
C VAL A 174 10.59 -16.98 7.78
N TRP A 175 11.12 -17.51 8.86
CA TRP A 175 10.96 -16.96 10.19
C TRP A 175 12.15 -16.05 10.52
N LEU A 176 11.87 -14.86 11.03
CA LEU A 176 12.89 -13.90 11.45
C LEU A 176 12.74 -13.58 12.93
N LYS A 177 13.83 -13.51 13.66
CA LYS A 177 13.86 -13.19 15.09
C LYS A 177 14.83 -12.06 15.38
N LYS A 178 14.41 -11.10 16.19
CA LYS A 178 15.23 -10.03 16.78
C LYS A 178 15.06 -10.01 18.28
N SER A 179 16.15 -10.13 19.01
CA SER A 179 16.22 -9.80 20.45
C SER A 179 16.62 -8.33 20.60
N PHE A 180 16.07 -7.67 21.61
CA PHE A 180 16.36 -6.27 21.91
C PHE A 180 16.06 -5.98 23.38
N ASP A 181 16.77 -4.99 23.93
CA ASP A 181 16.51 -4.49 25.25
C ASP A 181 15.47 -3.35 25.23
N PHE A 182 14.59 -3.34 26.21
CA PHE A 182 13.49 -2.37 26.27
C PHE A 182 13.21 -2.00 27.73
N HIS A 183 13.02 -0.70 27.98
CA HIS A 183 12.62 -0.16 29.27
C HIS A 183 11.31 0.61 29.12
N PRO A 184 10.21 0.13 29.72
CA PRO A 184 8.92 0.82 29.69
C PRO A 184 9.01 2.24 30.25
N GLN A 185 8.42 3.18 29.56
CA GLN A 185 8.26 4.55 30.06
C GLN A 185 6.87 4.67 30.69
N GLU A 186 6.81 5.18 31.93
CA GLU A 186 5.54 5.37 32.64
C GLU A 186 4.59 6.28 31.85
N GLY A 187 3.32 5.88 31.77
CA GLY A 187 2.30 6.63 31.03
C GLY A 187 2.42 6.56 29.49
N ARG A 188 3.36 5.78 28.94
CA ARG A 188 3.53 5.66 27.48
C ARG A 188 3.00 4.31 26.98
N ARG A 189 2.59 4.29 25.71
CA ARG A 189 2.31 3.08 24.94
C ARG A 189 3.39 2.87 23.88
N THR A 190 3.57 1.64 23.47
CA THR A 190 4.57 1.29 22.47
C THR A 190 3.91 0.58 21.29
N LEU A 191 4.07 1.15 20.10
CA LEU A 191 3.63 0.53 18.86
C LEU A 191 4.84 -0.11 18.17
N LEU A 192 4.68 -1.34 17.71
CA LEU A 192 5.64 -1.99 16.83
C LEU A 192 5.23 -1.73 15.38
N TYR A 193 6.04 -0.98 14.68
CA TYR A 193 5.82 -0.52 13.31
C TYR A 193 6.71 -1.27 12.33
N PHE A 194 6.13 -1.65 11.20
CA PHE A 194 6.82 -2.19 10.03
C PHE A 194 6.52 -1.29 8.82
N GLY A 195 7.57 -0.84 8.13
CA GLY A 195 7.41 -0.04 6.90
C GLY A 195 6.90 -0.87 5.72
N ALA A 196 7.27 -2.14 5.62
CA ALA A 196 6.69 -3.18 4.77
C ALA A 196 7.29 -4.55 5.09
N VAL A 197 6.47 -5.59 4.97
CA VAL A 197 6.88 -7.00 4.99
C VAL A 197 6.24 -7.69 3.79
N ASN A 198 7.02 -8.35 2.95
CA ASN A 198 6.50 -8.98 1.74
C ASN A 198 6.41 -10.49 1.91
N TYR A 199 5.22 -11.08 2.07
CA TYR A 199 3.88 -10.57 1.74
C TYR A 199 2.89 -10.79 2.88
N ASP A 200 2.79 -12.02 3.40
CA ASP A 200 1.97 -12.42 4.57
C ASP A 200 2.85 -12.43 5.82
N ALA A 201 2.50 -11.63 6.82
CA ALA A 201 3.30 -11.42 8.03
C ALA A 201 2.51 -11.75 9.29
N HIS A 202 2.93 -12.78 10.04
CA HIS A 202 2.45 -13.04 11.40
C HIS A 202 3.50 -12.57 12.40
N VAL A 203 3.13 -11.67 13.30
CA VAL A 203 4.04 -11.03 14.25
C VAL A 203 3.77 -11.49 15.66
N TYR A 204 4.84 -11.86 16.37
CA TYR A 204 4.80 -12.31 17.77
C TYR A 204 5.84 -11.53 18.59
N VAL A 205 5.45 -11.11 19.79
CA VAL A 205 6.32 -10.45 20.76
C VAL A 205 6.33 -11.27 22.05
N ASN A 206 7.51 -11.66 22.50
CA ASN A 206 7.69 -12.51 23.69
C ASN A 206 6.80 -13.76 23.67
N GLY A 207 6.61 -14.36 22.48
CA GLY A 207 5.82 -15.57 22.28
C GLY A 207 4.31 -15.39 22.24
N LYS A 208 3.80 -14.15 22.27
CA LYS A 208 2.39 -13.83 22.12
C LYS A 208 2.13 -13.16 20.77
N LYS A 209 1.06 -13.56 20.08
CA LYS A 209 0.70 -12.98 18.78
C LYS A 209 0.32 -11.51 18.94
N ALA A 210 1.07 -10.63 18.26
CA ALA A 210 0.80 -9.20 18.18
C ALA A 210 -0.22 -8.90 17.07
N GLY A 211 -0.11 -9.58 15.92
CA GLY A 211 -1.04 -9.38 14.82
C GLY A 211 -0.67 -10.13 13.54
N HIS A 212 -1.39 -9.79 12.47
CA HIS A 212 -1.26 -10.38 11.14
C HIS A 212 -1.51 -9.30 10.08
N HIS A 213 -0.67 -9.25 9.04
CA HIS A 213 -0.81 -8.32 7.93
C HIS A 213 -0.57 -9.04 6.60
N ILE A 214 -1.33 -8.66 5.57
CA ILE A 214 -1.19 -9.16 4.20
C ILE A 214 -1.00 -7.96 3.27
N GLY A 215 0.12 -7.89 2.56
CA GLY A 215 0.44 -6.81 1.64
C GLY A 215 1.90 -6.40 1.75
N GLY A 216 2.62 -6.37 0.61
CA GLY A 216 4.08 -6.28 0.61
C GLY A 216 4.66 -4.87 0.53
N PHE A 217 3.83 -3.80 0.47
CA PHE A 217 4.30 -2.48 0.04
C PHE A 217 3.78 -1.32 0.88
N THR A 218 2.97 -1.60 1.90
CA THR A 218 2.39 -0.58 2.79
C THR A 218 2.78 -0.83 4.22
N PRO A 219 2.88 0.23 5.04
CA PRO A 219 3.21 0.10 6.44
C PRO A 219 2.03 -0.41 7.27
N PHE A 220 2.36 -1.00 8.42
CA PHE A 220 1.40 -1.41 9.43
C PHE A 220 2.02 -1.35 10.82
N ASN A 221 1.19 -1.35 11.86
CA ASN A 221 1.64 -1.33 13.25
C ASN A 221 0.70 -2.08 14.18
N PHE A 222 1.26 -2.55 15.30
CA PHE A 222 0.53 -3.21 16.39
C PHE A 222 0.87 -2.54 17.71
N ASP A 223 -0.13 -2.35 18.57
CA ASP A 223 0.12 -1.96 19.95
C ASP A 223 0.65 -3.15 20.73
N VAL A 224 1.90 -3.07 21.16
CA VAL A 224 2.60 -4.15 21.86
C VAL A 224 2.91 -3.83 23.31
N THR A 225 2.35 -2.74 23.83
CA THR A 225 2.59 -2.25 25.21
C THR A 225 2.50 -3.36 26.24
N ASP A 226 1.39 -4.12 26.20
CA ASP A 226 1.11 -5.18 27.18
C ASP A 226 1.86 -6.52 26.88
N LEU A 227 2.62 -6.56 25.78
CA LEU A 227 3.45 -7.70 25.38
C LEU A 227 4.92 -7.52 25.74
N LEU A 228 5.37 -6.29 25.95
CA LEU A 228 6.73 -5.95 26.32
C LEU A 228 6.94 -6.06 27.83
N LYS A 229 8.18 -6.34 28.23
CA LYS A 229 8.62 -6.37 29.61
C LYS A 229 9.88 -5.52 29.77
N ASP A 230 10.26 -5.19 30.98
CA ASP A 230 11.52 -4.55 31.27
C ASP A 230 12.71 -5.49 31.00
N GLY A 231 13.77 -4.99 30.40
CA GLY A 231 14.95 -5.75 29.99
C GLY A 231 14.80 -6.45 28.63
N GLU A 232 15.29 -7.66 28.53
CA GLU A 232 15.35 -8.42 27.27
C GLU A 232 13.98 -8.83 26.73
N ASN A 233 13.71 -8.51 25.47
CA ASN A 233 12.54 -8.85 24.71
C ASN A 233 12.93 -9.46 23.37
N PHE A 234 12.00 -10.13 22.70
CA PHE A 234 12.19 -10.57 21.33
C PHE A 234 10.91 -10.42 20.50
N VAL A 235 11.11 -10.17 19.22
CA VAL A 235 10.07 -10.26 18.20
C VAL A 235 10.39 -11.38 17.23
N ILE A 236 9.36 -12.17 16.87
CA ILE A 236 9.43 -13.17 15.80
C ILE A 236 8.41 -12.79 14.74
N VAL A 237 8.81 -12.86 13.48
CA VAL A 237 7.94 -12.61 12.32
C VAL A 237 8.00 -13.83 11.40
N LYS A 238 6.85 -14.47 11.18
CA LYS A 238 6.66 -15.39 10.05
C LYS A 238 6.38 -14.56 8.82
N VAL A 239 7.19 -14.72 7.79
CA VAL A 239 7.02 -14.05 6.51
C VAL A 239 6.85 -15.10 5.43
N ASP A 240 5.75 -15.05 4.68
CA ASP A 240 5.54 -15.87 3.49
C ASP A 240 5.37 -14.94 2.27
N ASN A 241 6.23 -15.07 1.26
CA ASN A 241 6.12 -14.26 0.04
C ASN A 241 5.38 -14.96 -1.11
N LYS A 242 4.88 -16.16 -0.92
CA LYS A 242 4.00 -16.82 -1.91
C LYS A 242 2.77 -15.98 -2.19
N ARG A 243 2.38 -15.92 -3.45
CA ARG A 243 1.16 -15.22 -3.90
C ARG A 243 0.05 -16.20 -4.19
N HIS A 244 -1.16 -15.82 -3.81
CA HIS A 244 -2.38 -16.55 -4.09
C HIS A 244 -3.26 -15.79 -5.09
N ALA A 245 -4.27 -16.48 -5.63
CA ALA A 245 -5.14 -15.89 -6.65
C ALA A 245 -5.97 -14.69 -6.16
N GLU A 246 -6.22 -14.60 -4.85
CA GLU A 246 -6.92 -13.50 -4.18
C GLU A 246 -6.02 -12.33 -3.77
N ASP A 247 -4.71 -12.45 -3.91
CA ASP A 247 -3.75 -11.43 -3.49
C ASP A 247 -3.70 -10.23 -4.46
N VAL A 248 -3.12 -9.13 -3.97
CA VAL A 248 -2.89 -7.90 -4.73
C VAL A 248 -1.43 -7.47 -4.54
N PRO A 249 -0.55 -7.68 -5.55
CA PRO A 249 -0.79 -8.34 -6.84
C PRO A 249 -1.02 -9.85 -6.69
N THR A 250 -1.53 -10.50 -7.73
CA THR A 250 -1.73 -11.95 -7.74
C THR A 250 -0.43 -12.71 -8.02
N GLN A 251 -0.54 -13.95 -8.51
CA GLN A 251 0.59 -14.84 -8.80
C GLN A 251 1.40 -14.45 -10.03
N ILE A 252 0.85 -13.62 -10.94
CA ILE A 252 1.49 -13.29 -12.22
C ILE A 252 1.77 -11.80 -12.30
N PHE A 253 3.06 -11.44 -12.28
CA PHE A 253 3.57 -10.07 -12.43
C PHE A 253 4.98 -10.07 -13.02
N ASP A 254 5.50 -8.94 -13.48
CA ASP A 254 6.77 -8.86 -14.23
C ASP A 254 7.87 -8.14 -13.42
N TRP A 255 8.04 -8.50 -12.15
CA TRP A 255 9.18 -8.08 -11.31
C TRP A 255 9.56 -9.20 -10.33
N TRP A 256 10.68 -9.05 -9.63
CA TRP A 256 11.13 -10.04 -8.65
C TRP A 256 10.31 -9.97 -7.37
N ASN A 257 9.86 -11.12 -6.88
CA ASN A 257 9.08 -11.22 -5.65
C ASN A 257 9.99 -11.26 -4.43
N TYR A 258 10.67 -10.14 -4.16
CA TYR A 258 11.59 -10.01 -3.04
C TYR A 258 10.89 -10.28 -1.71
N GLY A 259 11.25 -11.36 -1.01
CA GLY A 259 10.66 -11.75 0.27
C GLY A 259 11.44 -11.21 1.47
N GLY A 260 10.76 -10.92 2.56
CA GLY A 260 11.39 -10.47 3.80
C GLY A 260 10.76 -9.22 4.41
N ILE A 261 11.41 -8.70 5.43
CA ILE A 261 11.12 -7.40 6.04
C ILE A 261 11.89 -6.35 5.25
N THR A 262 11.25 -5.82 4.21
CA THR A 262 11.92 -5.01 3.17
C THR A 262 12.07 -3.54 3.53
N ARG A 263 11.42 -3.06 4.60
CA ARG A 263 11.51 -1.69 5.10
C ARG A 263 11.68 -1.67 6.62
N ASP A 264 11.89 -0.49 7.18
CA ASP A 264 12.20 -0.29 8.59
C ASP A 264 11.27 -0.99 9.57
N VAL A 265 11.84 -1.45 10.67
CA VAL A 265 11.13 -1.90 11.87
C VAL A 265 11.46 -0.95 13.01
N ARG A 266 10.43 -0.42 13.69
CA ARG A 266 10.61 0.57 14.76
C ARG A 266 9.65 0.31 15.91
N LEU A 267 10.12 0.55 17.13
CA LEU A 267 9.25 0.81 18.28
C LEU A 267 8.93 2.30 18.30
N VAL A 268 7.65 2.63 18.34
CA VAL A 268 7.15 4.01 18.39
C VAL A 268 6.57 4.27 19.77
N SER A 269 7.16 5.21 20.51
CA SER A 269 6.66 5.62 21.83
C SER A 269 5.60 6.69 21.67
N VAL A 270 4.38 6.45 22.18
CA VAL A 270 3.25 7.36 22.10
C VAL A 270 2.57 7.51 23.45
N THR A 271 1.87 8.62 23.68
CA THR A 271 0.95 8.79 24.83
C THR A 271 -0.30 7.92 24.64
N PRO A 272 -1.11 7.67 25.69
CA PRO A 272 -2.37 6.92 25.54
C PRO A 272 -3.38 7.54 24.58
N ILE A 273 -3.29 8.86 24.39
CA ILE A 273 -4.02 9.64 23.39
C ILE A 273 -2.97 10.33 22.52
N TYR A 274 -2.92 10.02 21.26
CA TYR A 274 -1.93 10.56 20.31
C TYR A 274 -2.58 10.90 18.97
N VAL A 275 -1.93 11.78 18.21
CA VAL A 275 -2.34 12.06 16.83
C VAL A 275 -2.04 10.84 15.95
N GLU A 276 -3.08 10.14 15.50
CA GLU A 276 -2.99 8.98 14.59
C GLU A 276 -2.58 9.43 13.18
N SER A 277 -3.28 10.46 12.68
CA SER A 277 -3.04 11.01 11.35
C SER A 277 -3.34 12.51 11.29
N TYR A 278 -2.77 13.19 10.30
CA TYR A 278 -3.03 14.60 10.05
C TYR A 278 -2.93 14.91 8.56
N LYS A 279 -3.56 16.04 8.16
CA LYS A 279 -3.53 16.57 6.80
C LYS A 279 -3.34 18.07 6.85
N LEU A 280 -2.37 18.57 6.06
CA LEU A 280 -2.11 20.00 5.91
C LEU A 280 -2.03 20.33 4.42
N ARG A 281 -2.89 21.24 3.95
CA ARG A 281 -3.00 21.59 2.53
C ARG A 281 -3.42 23.03 2.31
N LEU A 282 -3.29 23.53 1.08
CA LEU A 282 -3.93 24.79 0.69
C LEU A 282 -5.44 24.69 0.85
N GLY A 283 -6.05 25.75 1.38
CA GLY A 283 -7.49 25.87 1.46
C GLY A 283 -8.13 26.06 0.08
N ALA A 284 -9.41 25.70 -0.06
CA ALA A 284 -10.22 26.08 -1.20
C ALA A 284 -10.56 27.59 -1.13
N SER A 285 -10.73 28.25 -2.28
CA SER A 285 -11.34 29.57 -2.30
C SER A 285 -12.77 29.47 -1.78
N THR A 286 -13.15 30.38 -0.87
CA THR A 286 -14.45 30.39 -0.19
C THR A 286 -15.61 30.44 -1.21
N GLY A 287 -16.30 29.30 -1.39
CA GLY A 287 -17.48 29.17 -2.23
C GLY A 287 -17.88 27.71 -2.41
N SER A 288 -18.77 27.22 -1.55
CA SER A 288 -19.40 25.89 -1.50
C SER A 288 -18.46 24.69 -1.20
N GLY A 289 -18.93 23.77 -0.36
CA GLY A 289 -18.21 22.66 0.27
C GLY A 289 -17.58 21.56 -0.62
N THR A 290 -17.36 21.83 -1.91
CA THR A 290 -16.72 20.93 -2.88
C THR A 290 -15.64 21.62 -3.72
N ALA A 291 -15.17 22.82 -3.35
CA ALA A 291 -14.21 23.56 -4.14
C ALA A 291 -12.78 23.02 -3.98
N LYS A 292 -12.15 22.63 -5.10
CA LYS A 292 -10.73 22.27 -5.16
C LYS A 292 -9.84 23.43 -4.67
N PRO A 293 -8.67 23.16 -4.06
CA PRO A 293 -7.70 24.19 -3.70
C PRO A 293 -7.38 25.09 -4.91
N SER A 294 -7.45 26.39 -4.75
CA SER A 294 -7.16 27.34 -5.85
C SER A 294 -5.91 28.16 -5.56
N LYS A 295 -5.17 28.53 -6.63
CA LYS A 295 -4.06 29.46 -6.54
C LYS A 295 -4.54 30.78 -5.92
N GLY A 296 -3.95 31.17 -4.78
CA GLY A 296 -4.27 32.43 -4.14
C GLY A 296 -5.44 32.39 -3.14
N SER A 297 -5.86 31.20 -2.68
CA SER A 297 -6.86 31.11 -1.60
C SER A 297 -6.45 31.92 -0.36
N GLY A 298 -5.16 32.16 -0.16
CA GLY A 298 -4.62 32.87 1.00
C GLY A 298 -4.89 32.17 2.32
N THR A 299 -5.18 30.85 2.24
CA THR A 299 -5.51 30.00 3.38
C THR A 299 -4.82 28.65 3.29
N ILE A 300 -4.58 28.06 4.45
CA ILE A 300 -4.22 26.65 4.61
C ILE A 300 -5.28 25.97 5.50
N CYS A 301 -5.52 24.69 5.24
CA CYS A 301 -6.40 23.85 6.05
C CYS A 301 -5.57 22.80 6.76
N PHE A 302 -5.73 22.71 8.06
CA PHE A 302 -5.17 21.67 8.91
C PHE A 302 -6.29 20.81 9.46
N SER A 303 -6.10 19.50 9.48
CA SER A 303 -6.93 18.55 10.22
C SER A 303 -6.05 17.49 10.84
N ALA A 304 -6.45 17.00 12.01
CA ALA A 304 -5.80 15.89 12.70
C ALA A 304 -6.86 14.99 13.32
N LYS A 305 -6.52 13.70 13.44
CA LYS A 305 -7.35 12.68 14.07
C LYS A 305 -6.55 11.99 15.16
N LEU A 306 -7.15 11.87 16.33
CA LEU A 306 -6.60 11.09 17.43
C LEU A 306 -6.92 9.60 17.29
N ASN A 307 -6.10 8.76 17.92
CA ASN A 307 -6.34 7.31 18.00
C ASN A 307 -7.60 6.94 18.79
N LYS A 308 -8.20 7.90 19.50
CA LYS A 308 -9.45 7.74 20.26
C LYS A 308 -10.43 8.86 19.94
N ALA A 309 -11.71 8.50 19.89
CA ALA A 309 -12.80 9.45 19.81
C ALA A 309 -12.96 10.16 21.18
N GLU A 310 -12.23 11.28 21.36
CA GLU A 310 -12.19 12.04 22.62
C GLU A 310 -12.25 13.52 22.34
N ALA A 311 -13.27 14.18 22.88
CA ALA A 311 -13.48 15.61 22.76
C ALA A 311 -12.58 16.40 23.73
N GLY A 312 -12.33 17.67 23.40
CA GLY A 312 -11.66 18.61 24.30
C GLY A 312 -10.15 18.50 24.34
N GLN A 313 -9.54 17.59 23.54
CA GLN A 313 -8.08 17.47 23.43
C GLN A 313 -7.52 18.63 22.60
N THR A 314 -6.48 19.30 23.11
CA THR A 314 -5.84 20.41 22.41
C THR A 314 -4.70 19.92 21.52
N ILE A 315 -4.73 20.31 20.25
CA ILE A 315 -3.66 20.10 19.28
C ILE A 315 -3.09 21.46 18.87
N THR A 316 -1.78 21.63 18.96
CA THR A 316 -1.09 22.86 18.55
C THR A 316 -0.36 22.63 17.23
N LEU A 317 -0.68 23.45 16.23
CA LEU A 317 0.03 23.50 14.96
C LEU A 317 1.00 24.69 14.97
N ARG A 318 2.30 24.44 14.67
CA ARG A 318 3.31 25.47 14.47
C ARG A 318 3.95 25.35 13.09
N ILE A 319 4.06 26.48 12.39
CA ILE A 319 4.81 26.63 11.13
C ILE A 319 5.58 27.96 11.26
N PRO A 320 6.82 27.92 11.78
CA PRO A 320 7.54 29.13 12.14
C PRO A 320 7.74 30.10 10.97
N GLU A 321 8.05 29.60 9.77
CA GLU A 321 8.32 30.40 8.58
C GLU A 321 7.06 31.14 8.09
N LEU A 322 5.87 30.65 8.45
CA LEU A 322 4.57 31.30 8.16
C LEU A 322 4.02 32.07 9.36
N LYS A 323 4.76 32.14 10.48
CA LYS A 323 4.35 32.77 11.73
C LYS A 323 3.05 32.18 12.29
N ILE A 324 2.84 30.87 12.10
CA ILE A 324 1.67 30.14 12.61
C ILE A 324 2.03 29.48 13.91
N ASN A 325 1.21 29.73 14.93
CA ASN A 325 1.17 29.04 16.21
C ASN A 325 -0.27 29.04 16.69
N GLN A 326 -1.01 27.96 16.37
CA GLN A 326 -2.46 27.90 16.58
C GLN A 326 -2.86 26.63 17.32
N GLN A 327 -3.81 26.79 18.23
CA GLN A 327 -4.43 25.68 18.93
C GLN A 327 -5.81 25.38 18.33
N VAL A 328 -6.13 24.11 18.27
CA VAL A 328 -7.44 23.60 17.86
C VAL A 328 -7.84 22.47 18.80
N THR A 329 -9.13 22.39 19.10
CA THR A 329 -9.68 21.41 20.03
C THR A 329 -10.46 20.32 19.27
N THR A 330 -10.35 19.08 19.70
CA THR A 330 -11.05 17.94 19.08
C THR A 330 -12.53 17.94 19.43
N GLY A 331 -13.34 17.51 18.46
CA GLY A 331 -14.74 17.13 18.64
C GLY A 331 -14.91 15.74 19.27
N GLU A 332 -16.16 15.30 19.41
CA GLU A 332 -16.53 14.01 20.03
C GLU A 332 -15.95 12.80 19.29
N ASP A 333 -15.67 12.93 17.98
CA ASP A 333 -15.07 11.90 17.14
C ASP A 333 -13.53 11.85 17.21
N GLY A 334 -12.91 12.70 18.05
CA GLY A 334 -11.46 12.82 18.17
C GLY A 334 -10.80 13.54 17.01
N THR A 335 -11.56 14.22 16.14
CA THR A 335 -11.01 15.02 15.04
C THR A 335 -10.93 16.49 15.40
N ALA A 336 -9.90 17.18 14.91
CA ALA A 336 -9.74 18.62 15.00
C ALA A 336 -9.47 19.18 13.61
N SER A 337 -10.04 20.35 13.29
CA SER A 337 -9.77 21.01 12.01
C SER A 337 -9.80 22.53 12.14
N ILE A 338 -8.95 23.22 11.37
CA ILE A 338 -8.91 24.69 11.33
C ILE A 338 -8.47 25.17 9.95
N THR A 339 -9.02 26.31 9.53
CA THR A 339 -8.58 27.04 8.34
C THR A 339 -7.91 28.34 8.76
N LEU A 340 -6.68 28.55 8.30
CA LEU A 340 -5.82 29.66 8.68
C LEU A 340 -5.48 30.54 7.49
N LYS A 341 -5.42 31.86 7.68
CA LYS A 341 -4.89 32.78 6.65
C LYS A 341 -3.38 32.60 6.54
N ALA A 342 -2.92 32.22 5.37
CA ALA A 342 -1.49 32.07 5.06
C ALA A 342 -1.25 32.14 3.55
N LYS A 343 -0.09 32.64 3.17
CA LYS A 343 0.36 32.71 1.75
C LYS A 343 1.72 32.04 1.62
N PRO A 344 1.79 30.71 1.68
CA PRO A 344 3.06 30.02 1.49
C PRO A 344 3.59 30.22 0.07
N LYS A 345 4.92 30.24 -0.10
CA LYS A 345 5.55 30.02 -1.39
C LYS A 345 5.21 28.61 -1.85
N LEU A 346 4.76 28.49 -3.10
CA LEU A 346 4.31 27.21 -3.61
C LEU A 346 5.49 26.33 -4.01
N TRP A 347 5.36 25.05 -3.73
CA TRP A 347 6.28 24.01 -4.16
C TRP A 347 6.13 23.78 -5.67
N SER A 348 7.25 23.67 -6.38
CA SER A 348 7.32 23.20 -7.77
C SER A 348 8.65 22.48 -8.03
N PRO A 349 8.83 21.79 -9.17
CA PRO A 349 10.09 21.17 -9.53
C PRO A 349 11.29 22.13 -9.53
N GLU A 350 11.08 23.39 -9.91
CA GLU A 350 12.10 24.45 -9.96
C GLU A 350 12.33 25.11 -8.60
N ASN A 351 11.35 25.03 -7.71
CA ASN A 351 11.40 25.60 -6.35
C ASN A 351 10.74 24.62 -5.35
N PRO A 352 11.43 23.57 -4.92
CA PRO A 352 10.89 22.55 -4.01
C PRO A 352 10.83 23.05 -2.56
N GLN A 353 10.09 24.16 -2.33
CA GLN A 353 9.96 24.79 -1.03
C GLN A 353 9.19 23.90 -0.05
N LEU A 354 9.83 23.55 1.05
CA LEU A 354 9.23 22.86 2.19
C LEU A 354 9.22 23.77 3.41
N TYR A 355 8.26 23.57 4.30
CA TYR A 355 8.07 24.29 5.55
C TYR A 355 8.19 23.29 6.72
N ARG A 356 8.92 23.71 7.75
CA ARG A 356 8.95 22.94 9.00
C ARG A 356 7.59 23.05 9.69
N VAL A 357 7.01 21.89 9.96
CA VAL A 357 5.70 21.74 10.63
C VAL A 357 5.90 21.00 11.93
N GLU A 358 5.35 21.51 13.02
CA GLU A 358 5.30 20.85 14.31
C GLU A 358 3.83 20.72 14.74
N ILE A 359 3.46 19.49 15.13
CA ILE A 359 2.12 19.17 15.63
C ILE A 359 2.30 18.63 17.05
N GLN A 360 1.83 19.37 18.03
CA GLN A 360 1.94 18.99 19.43
C GLN A 360 0.58 18.59 20.00
N GLN A 361 0.53 17.44 20.66
CA GLN A 361 -0.61 16.98 21.45
C GLN A 361 -0.08 16.44 22.79
N GLY A 362 -0.51 17.06 23.91
CA GLY A 362 0.07 16.76 25.21
C GLY A 362 1.60 16.93 25.20
N GLU A 363 2.32 15.90 25.58
CA GLU A 363 3.78 15.88 25.62
C GLU A 363 4.42 15.46 24.28
N GLU A 364 3.62 15.02 23.30
CA GLU A 364 4.14 14.59 22.00
C GLU A 364 4.26 15.74 21.03
N THR A 365 5.36 15.75 20.29
CA THR A 365 5.56 16.63 19.13
C THR A 365 5.94 15.80 17.93
N ILE A 366 5.14 15.91 16.88
CA ILE A 366 5.41 15.33 15.57
C ILE A 366 6.02 16.43 14.71
N THR A 367 7.16 16.15 14.08
CA THR A 367 7.79 17.07 13.12
C THR A 367 7.63 16.57 11.70
N ASP A 368 7.44 17.49 10.75
CA ASP A 368 7.37 17.16 9.33
C ASP A 368 7.93 18.32 8.49
N GLU A 369 8.24 18.04 7.23
CA GLU A 369 8.53 19.03 6.19
C GLU A 369 7.45 18.93 5.13
N ILE A 370 6.69 19.99 4.90
CA ILE A 370 5.51 19.97 4.04
C ILE A 370 5.57 21.10 3.01
N GLY A 371 5.39 20.77 1.74
CA GLY A 371 5.21 21.70 0.65
C GLY A 371 3.75 22.01 0.35
N PHE A 372 3.47 23.15 -0.25
CA PHE A 372 2.13 23.55 -0.66
C PHE A 372 2.07 23.75 -2.17
N ARG A 373 1.11 23.13 -2.83
CA ARG A 373 0.88 23.30 -4.28
C ARG A 373 -0.59 23.09 -4.62
N THR A 374 -0.97 23.51 -5.83
CA THR A 374 -2.22 23.08 -6.46
C THR A 374 -1.93 22.19 -7.66
N ILE A 375 -2.79 21.20 -7.91
CA ILE A 375 -2.78 20.39 -9.13
C ILE A 375 -4.21 20.24 -9.61
N GLU A 376 -4.45 20.49 -10.88
CA GLU A 376 -5.77 20.42 -11.49
C GLU A 376 -5.67 20.05 -12.97
N THR A 377 -6.79 19.66 -13.57
CA THR A 377 -6.92 19.50 -15.02
C THR A 377 -7.84 20.59 -15.58
N ARG A 378 -7.51 21.08 -16.77
CA ARG A 378 -8.34 22.02 -17.54
C ARG A 378 -8.36 21.58 -19.00
N GLY A 379 -9.47 20.96 -19.43
CA GLY A 379 -9.52 20.27 -20.72
C GLY A 379 -8.38 19.26 -20.80
N LYS A 380 -7.59 19.31 -21.84
CA LYS A 380 -6.47 18.42 -22.11
C LYS A 380 -5.15 18.81 -21.42
N GLN A 381 -5.15 19.74 -20.48
CA GLN A 381 -3.96 20.24 -19.79
C GLN A 381 -3.92 19.83 -18.32
N ILE A 382 -2.73 19.57 -17.81
CA ILE A 382 -2.43 19.47 -16.38
C ILE A 382 -1.86 20.81 -15.94
N LEU A 383 -2.35 21.36 -14.84
CA LEU A 383 -1.92 22.65 -14.29
C LEU A 383 -1.31 22.44 -12.91
N LEU A 384 -0.04 22.79 -12.76
CA LEU A 384 0.63 22.91 -11.48
C LEU A 384 0.66 24.39 -11.07
N ASN A 385 0.12 24.69 -9.90
CA ASN A 385 0.03 26.08 -9.41
C ASN A 385 -0.67 27.05 -10.42
N GLY A 386 -1.65 26.50 -11.16
CA GLY A 386 -2.40 27.23 -12.18
C GLY A 386 -1.65 27.49 -13.48
N GLN A 387 -0.46 26.91 -13.68
CA GLN A 387 0.31 26.98 -14.93
C GLN A 387 0.35 25.62 -15.60
N PRO A 388 0.20 25.54 -16.93
CA PRO A 388 0.36 24.29 -17.67
C PRO A 388 1.76 23.70 -17.45
N ILE A 389 1.80 22.37 -17.27
CA ILE A 389 3.05 21.63 -17.15
C ILE A 389 3.01 20.39 -18.03
N PHE A 390 4.12 20.09 -18.71
CA PHE A 390 4.35 18.81 -19.35
C PHE A 390 5.10 17.89 -18.39
N LEU A 391 4.59 16.68 -18.14
CA LEU A 391 5.18 15.70 -17.24
C LEU A 391 6.25 14.89 -17.98
N LYS A 392 7.50 15.34 -17.88
CA LYS A 392 8.69 14.65 -18.41
C LYS A 392 9.08 13.56 -17.44
N GLY A 393 8.56 12.35 -17.63
CA GLY A 393 8.65 11.30 -16.61
C GLY A 393 9.44 10.08 -17.04
N ILE A 394 9.65 9.18 -16.07
CA ILE A 394 10.20 7.85 -16.27
C ILE A 394 9.60 6.91 -15.22
N SER A 395 9.32 5.66 -15.60
CA SER A 395 8.91 4.63 -14.64
C SER A 395 10.13 4.10 -13.87
N ILE A 396 9.95 3.78 -12.59
CA ILE A 396 11.00 3.25 -11.71
C ILE A 396 10.45 2.07 -10.92
N HIS A 397 11.17 0.93 -10.92
CA HIS A 397 11.01 -0.12 -9.92
C HIS A 397 11.87 0.18 -8.69
N GLU A 398 11.39 -0.22 -7.50
CA GLU A 398 12.09 -0.04 -6.23
C GLU A 398 13.23 -1.06 -6.06
N GLU A 399 14.26 -0.93 -6.91
CA GLU A 399 15.48 -1.74 -6.86
C GLU A 399 16.72 -0.87 -6.74
N LYS A 400 17.69 -1.33 -5.94
CA LYS A 400 18.98 -0.67 -5.77
C LYS A 400 19.66 -0.41 -7.12
N ALA A 401 20.37 0.69 -7.21
CA ALA A 401 21.07 1.10 -8.41
C ALA A 401 22.08 0.04 -8.92
N ASN A 402 22.67 -0.72 -8.01
CA ASN A 402 23.71 -1.71 -8.30
C ASN A 402 23.17 -3.15 -8.53
N GLY A 403 21.90 -3.30 -8.88
CA GLY A 403 21.34 -4.60 -9.26
C GLY A 403 21.07 -5.56 -8.09
N GLY A 404 21.07 -5.11 -6.85
CA GLY A 404 20.93 -5.95 -5.67
C GLY A 404 19.73 -5.62 -4.77
N GLY A 405 18.58 -6.29 -4.95
CA GLY A 405 17.45 -6.26 -4.01
C GLY A 405 16.67 -4.95 -3.94
N ARG A 406 15.81 -4.83 -2.93
CA ARG A 406 14.96 -3.66 -2.71
C ARG A 406 15.77 -2.42 -2.33
N ALA A 407 15.47 -1.30 -2.98
CA ALA A 407 15.92 0.01 -2.53
C ALA A 407 15.20 0.37 -1.23
N ASN A 408 15.94 0.56 -0.14
CA ASN A 408 15.37 0.70 1.19
C ASN A 408 15.97 1.84 2.02
N SER A 409 16.74 2.72 1.39
CA SER A 409 17.37 3.88 2.04
C SER A 409 17.15 5.17 1.25
N THR A 410 17.44 6.31 1.88
CA THR A 410 17.44 7.62 1.22
C THR A 410 18.50 7.69 0.13
N GLU A 411 19.67 7.06 0.34
CA GLU A 411 20.77 7.02 -0.61
C GLU A 411 20.42 6.24 -1.88
N ASP A 412 19.73 5.09 -1.73
CA ASP A 412 19.22 4.33 -2.86
C ASP A 412 18.23 5.18 -3.68
N ALA A 413 17.29 5.85 -2.98
CA ALA A 413 16.31 6.74 -3.60
C ALA A 413 16.99 7.91 -4.31
N HIS A 414 17.93 8.59 -3.65
CA HIS A 414 18.67 9.71 -4.22
C HIS A 414 19.40 9.32 -5.50
N THR A 415 20.02 8.14 -5.53
CA THR A 415 20.74 7.64 -6.71
C THR A 415 19.79 7.46 -7.91
N LEU A 416 18.67 6.75 -7.72
CA LEU A 416 17.69 6.51 -8.79
C LEU A 416 17.05 7.82 -9.29
N LEU A 417 16.71 8.71 -8.37
CA LEU A 417 16.12 10.01 -8.70
C LEU A 417 17.14 10.95 -9.39
N SER A 418 18.41 10.87 -9.02
CA SER A 418 19.48 11.62 -9.70
C SER A 418 19.64 11.16 -11.15
N TRP A 419 19.54 9.87 -11.43
CA TRP A 419 19.54 9.35 -12.80
C TRP A 419 18.32 9.84 -13.60
N ALA A 420 17.14 9.87 -12.96
CA ALA A 420 15.94 10.45 -13.60
C ALA A 420 16.11 11.95 -13.88
N LYS A 421 16.72 12.72 -12.97
CA LYS A 421 17.07 14.13 -13.20
C LYS A 421 18.06 14.33 -14.34
N GLU A 422 19.08 13.50 -14.43
CA GLU A 422 20.06 13.55 -15.52
C GLU A 422 19.42 13.26 -16.88
N LEU A 423 18.36 12.45 -16.90
CA LEU A 423 17.53 12.20 -18.09
C LEU A 423 16.67 13.43 -18.48
N GLY A 424 16.61 14.46 -17.64
CA GLY A 424 15.78 15.64 -17.85
C GLY A 424 14.36 15.52 -17.30
N CYS A 425 14.09 14.54 -16.42
CA CYS A 425 12.77 14.35 -15.84
C CYS A 425 12.43 15.40 -14.78
N ASN A 426 11.14 15.76 -14.72
CA ASN A 426 10.51 16.50 -13.62
C ASN A 426 9.46 15.62 -12.90
N PHE A 427 9.27 14.37 -13.34
CA PHE A 427 8.23 13.46 -12.92
C PHE A 427 8.72 12.01 -12.91
N VAL A 428 8.25 11.23 -11.94
CA VAL A 428 8.52 9.78 -11.88
C VAL A 428 7.23 9.01 -11.61
N ARG A 429 7.06 7.89 -12.30
CA ARG A 429 6.05 6.89 -11.96
C ARG A 429 6.70 5.80 -11.12
N LEU A 430 6.31 5.71 -9.86
CA LEU A 430 6.77 4.70 -8.92
C LEU A 430 5.94 3.43 -9.15
N ALA A 431 6.37 2.63 -10.13
CA ALA A 431 5.66 1.44 -10.60
C ALA A 431 6.06 0.20 -9.80
N HIS A 432 5.17 -0.74 -9.63
CA HIS A 432 3.70 -0.78 -9.82
C HIS A 432 3.00 -0.89 -8.46
N TYR A 433 3.67 -0.43 -7.41
CA TYR A 433 3.30 -0.56 -5.99
C TYR A 433 3.79 0.67 -5.21
N PRO A 434 3.24 0.94 -4.03
CA PRO A 434 3.73 2.04 -3.19
C PRO A 434 5.22 1.84 -2.87
N HIS A 435 6.07 2.76 -3.34
CA HIS A 435 7.49 2.76 -3.02
C HIS A 435 7.75 3.19 -1.57
N ASN A 436 8.98 2.98 -1.09
CA ASN A 436 9.42 3.38 0.24
C ASN A 436 9.15 4.86 0.48
N GLU A 437 8.78 5.22 1.71
CA GLU A 437 8.58 6.61 2.12
C GLU A 437 9.81 7.48 1.86
N TYR A 438 11.02 6.93 2.00
CA TYR A 438 12.26 7.62 1.66
C TYR A 438 12.30 8.06 0.19
N ALA A 439 11.83 7.24 -0.74
CA ALA A 439 11.80 7.59 -2.15
C ALA A 439 10.84 8.75 -2.44
N VAL A 440 9.67 8.77 -1.79
CA VAL A 440 8.68 9.84 -1.97
C VAL A 440 9.17 11.15 -1.36
N ARG A 441 9.76 11.10 -0.16
CA ARG A 441 10.32 12.28 0.52
C ARG A 441 11.54 12.85 -0.20
N GLU A 442 12.43 11.98 -0.66
CA GLU A 442 13.61 12.42 -1.41
C GLU A 442 13.22 13.03 -2.76
N ALA A 443 12.24 12.44 -3.46
CA ALA A 443 11.66 13.03 -4.67
C ALA A 443 11.08 14.43 -4.39
N GLU A 444 10.42 14.64 -3.24
CA GLU A 444 9.89 15.93 -2.83
C GLU A 444 10.99 16.98 -2.64
N ARG A 445 12.08 16.62 -1.93
CA ARG A 445 13.25 17.51 -1.74
C ARG A 445 13.97 17.83 -3.04
N MET A 446 14.06 16.85 -3.94
CA MET A 446 14.72 17.01 -5.24
C MET A 446 13.85 17.72 -6.29
N GLY A 447 12.60 18.07 -6.00
CA GLY A 447 11.69 18.69 -6.96
C GLY A 447 11.25 17.73 -8.08
N MET A 448 10.92 16.48 -7.73
CA MET A 448 10.38 15.47 -8.64
C MET A 448 8.93 15.23 -8.32
N LEU A 449 8.03 15.45 -9.27
CA LEU A 449 6.63 15.07 -9.20
C LEU A 449 6.49 13.56 -9.21
N VAL A 450 5.46 13.03 -8.55
CA VAL A 450 5.27 11.58 -8.35
C VAL A 450 3.88 11.14 -8.76
N TRP A 451 3.83 10.03 -9.50
CA TRP A 451 2.71 9.13 -9.67
C TRP A 451 2.92 7.94 -8.75
N SER A 452 2.06 7.77 -7.76
CA SER A 452 2.09 6.63 -6.84
C SER A 452 0.92 5.69 -7.12
N GLU A 453 1.16 4.37 -7.13
CA GLU A 453 0.14 3.39 -7.50
C GLU A 453 0.11 2.17 -6.60
N ILE A 454 -1.05 1.50 -6.57
CA ILE A 454 -1.24 0.22 -5.90
C ILE A 454 -1.10 -0.93 -6.90
N PRO A 455 -0.68 -2.14 -6.47
CA PRO A 455 -0.36 -3.24 -7.37
C PRO A 455 -1.59 -4.00 -7.91
N CYS A 456 -2.66 -3.29 -8.28
CA CYS A 456 -3.75 -3.84 -9.08
C CYS A 456 -3.26 -3.99 -10.53
N TYR A 457 -2.53 -5.07 -10.77
CA TYR A 457 -1.75 -5.31 -11.97
C TYR A 457 -2.32 -6.49 -12.77
N TRP A 458 -2.59 -6.27 -14.06
CA TRP A 458 -3.18 -7.24 -14.97
C TRP A 458 -4.52 -7.77 -14.44
N THR A 459 -4.63 -9.08 -14.20
CA THR A 459 -5.87 -9.70 -13.74
C THR A 459 -5.79 -10.04 -12.26
N ILE A 460 -6.78 -9.62 -11.49
CA ILE A 460 -6.97 -9.98 -10.08
C ILE A 460 -8.36 -10.61 -9.88
N ALA A 461 -8.65 -11.12 -8.70
CA ALA A 461 -9.94 -11.74 -8.39
C ALA A 461 -11.04 -10.69 -8.16
N TRP A 462 -11.54 -10.09 -9.26
CA TRP A 462 -12.46 -8.93 -9.29
C TRP A 462 -13.73 -9.09 -8.46
N THR A 463 -14.20 -10.32 -8.25
CA THR A 463 -15.42 -10.62 -7.51
C THR A 463 -15.18 -11.09 -6.07
N ASN A 464 -13.91 -11.27 -5.67
CA ASN A 464 -13.57 -11.72 -4.34
C ASN A 464 -13.54 -10.54 -3.34
N PRO A 465 -14.36 -10.55 -2.28
CA PRO A 465 -14.41 -9.46 -1.32
C PRO A 465 -13.11 -9.29 -0.52
N LYS A 466 -12.32 -10.35 -0.30
CA LYS A 466 -11.02 -10.26 0.38
C LYS A 466 -10.01 -9.53 -0.49
N THR A 467 -10.00 -9.80 -1.81
CA THR A 467 -9.15 -9.11 -2.78
C THR A 467 -9.48 -7.62 -2.81
N TYR A 468 -10.79 -7.26 -2.80
CA TYR A 468 -11.19 -5.86 -2.73
C TYR A 468 -10.72 -5.20 -1.42
N ALA A 469 -10.94 -5.84 -0.28
CA ALA A 469 -10.53 -5.31 1.02
C ALA A 469 -9.00 -5.12 1.10
N ASN A 470 -8.22 -6.04 0.53
CA ASN A 470 -6.76 -5.90 0.43
C ASN A 470 -6.35 -4.72 -0.44
N ALA A 471 -6.93 -4.58 -1.64
CA ALA A 471 -6.65 -3.45 -2.55
C ALA A 471 -7.04 -2.10 -1.91
N GLU A 472 -8.24 -2.01 -1.31
CA GLU A 472 -8.73 -0.81 -0.63
C GLU A 472 -7.85 -0.41 0.55
N ARG A 473 -7.36 -1.38 1.34
CA ARG A 473 -6.44 -1.12 2.44
C ARG A 473 -5.11 -0.59 1.92
N GLN A 474 -4.48 -1.26 0.93
CA GLN A 474 -3.22 -0.77 0.35
C GLN A 474 -3.37 0.65 -0.22
N LEU A 475 -4.49 0.96 -0.87
CA LEU A 475 -4.79 2.31 -1.35
C LEU A 475 -4.92 3.31 -0.19
N THR A 476 -5.63 2.92 0.87
CA THR A 476 -5.83 3.76 2.05
C THR A 476 -4.50 4.06 2.75
N ASP A 477 -3.69 3.02 2.99
CA ASP A 477 -2.40 3.14 3.66
C ASP A 477 -1.42 4.00 2.85
N MET A 478 -1.38 3.83 1.52
CA MET A 478 -0.57 4.66 0.62
C MET A 478 -0.98 6.13 0.70
N ILE A 479 -2.28 6.43 0.60
CA ILE A 479 -2.78 7.80 0.64
C ILE A 479 -2.54 8.44 2.01
N LEU A 480 -2.84 7.76 3.10
CA LEU A 480 -2.64 8.29 4.46
C LEU A 480 -1.17 8.58 4.74
N ARG A 481 -0.25 7.71 4.29
CA ARG A 481 1.19 7.91 4.43
C ARG A 481 1.65 9.17 3.69
N ASP A 482 1.20 9.35 2.43
CA ASP A 482 1.79 10.32 1.50
C ASP A 482 0.90 11.56 1.26
N GLN A 483 -0.27 11.68 1.91
CA GLN A 483 -1.22 12.79 1.69
C GLN A 483 -0.66 14.20 1.98
N ASN A 484 0.44 14.30 2.72
CA ASN A 484 1.11 15.56 3.01
C ASN A 484 2.31 15.85 2.08
N ARG A 485 2.62 14.96 1.12
CA ARG A 485 3.73 15.16 0.18
C ARG A 485 3.29 15.97 -1.01
N ALA A 486 3.86 17.16 -1.19
CA ALA A 486 3.49 18.10 -2.27
C ALA A 486 3.78 17.53 -3.66
N ASN A 487 4.83 16.74 -3.78
CA ASN A 487 5.27 16.14 -5.04
C ASN A 487 4.34 15.04 -5.57
N VAL A 488 3.59 14.34 -4.71
CA VAL A 488 2.61 13.36 -5.16
C VAL A 488 1.43 14.08 -5.80
N ILE A 489 1.24 13.89 -7.11
CA ILE A 489 0.19 14.55 -7.89
C ILE A 489 -0.86 13.61 -8.46
N ILE A 490 -0.53 12.31 -8.58
CA ILE A 490 -1.43 11.30 -9.12
C ILE A 490 -1.48 10.08 -8.17
N TRP A 491 -2.71 9.69 -7.80
CA TRP A 491 -3.02 8.39 -7.24
C TRP A 491 -3.48 7.46 -8.37
N SER A 492 -2.80 6.34 -8.56
CA SER A 492 -3.13 5.35 -9.56
C SER A 492 -3.69 4.08 -8.94
N ILE A 493 -4.76 3.58 -9.53
CA ILE A 493 -5.56 2.49 -8.97
C ILE A 493 -5.36 1.15 -9.69
N ALA A 494 -4.75 1.14 -10.88
CA ALA A 494 -4.52 -0.10 -11.63
C ALA A 494 -3.53 0.09 -12.79
N ASN A 495 -3.00 -1.06 -13.28
CA ASN A 495 -2.18 -1.15 -14.48
C ASN A 495 -2.62 -2.30 -15.39
N GLU A 496 -2.90 -2.01 -16.68
CA GLU A 496 -3.16 -2.98 -17.75
C GLU A 496 -4.18 -4.07 -17.36
N THR A 497 -5.32 -3.63 -16.82
CA THR A 497 -6.36 -4.55 -16.37
C THR A 497 -7.36 -4.82 -17.48
N PRO A 498 -7.59 -6.11 -17.88
CA PRO A 498 -8.50 -6.48 -18.95
C PRO A 498 -9.93 -6.02 -18.69
N HIS A 499 -10.60 -5.51 -19.73
CA HIS A 499 -11.93 -4.96 -19.64
C HIS A 499 -13.00 -6.00 -19.23
N SER A 500 -13.74 -5.71 -18.17
CA SER A 500 -14.92 -6.47 -17.76
C SER A 500 -15.81 -5.63 -16.83
N ALA A 501 -17.09 -5.95 -16.76
CA ALA A 501 -18.01 -5.29 -15.84
C ALA A 501 -17.62 -5.45 -14.37
N GLN A 502 -17.03 -6.60 -14.01
CA GLN A 502 -16.54 -6.89 -12.66
C GLN A 502 -15.32 -6.02 -12.31
N ARG A 503 -14.39 -5.90 -13.24
CA ARG A 503 -13.23 -5.00 -13.12
C ARG A 503 -13.69 -3.54 -12.95
N ASP A 504 -14.63 -3.08 -13.78
CA ASP A 504 -15.13 -1.71 -13.71
C ASP A 504 -15.82 -1.41 -12.38
N ALA A 505 -16.63 -2.36 -11.88
CA ALA A 505 -17.27 -2.26 -10.57
C ALA A 505 -16.23 -2.19 -9.42
N PHE A 506 -15.17 -2.98 -9.49
CA PHE A 506 -14.10 -3.01 -8.51
C PHE A 506 -13.31 -1.70 -8.52
N LEU A 507 -12.80 -1.28 -9.68
CA LEU A 507 -11.94 -0.12 -9.81
C LEU A 507 -12.67 1.20 -9.58
N SER A 508 -13.95 1.31 -9.97
CA SER A 508 -14.77 2.51 -9.69
C SER A 508 -14.96 2.74 -8.19
N ARG A 509 -15.06 1.68 -7.39
CA ARG A 509 -15.09 1.78 -5.92
C ARG A 509 -13.75 2.27 -5.36
N LEU A 510 -12.61 1.76 -5.88
CA LEU A 510 -11.28 2.25 -5.48
C LEU A 510 -11.08 3.71 -5.85
N ALA A 511 -11.48 4.14 -7.05
CA ALA A 511 -11.41 5.55 -7.46
C ALA A 511 -12.24 6.46 -6.54
N LYS A 512 -13.45 6.05 -6.17
CA LYS A 512 -14.29 6.76 -5.19
C LYS A 512 -13.60 6.83 -3.83
N ARG A 513 -13.05 5.70 -3.35
CA ARG A 513 -12.33 5.65 -2.07
C ARG A 513 -11.12 6.58 -2.06
N ALA A 514 -10.32 6.61 -3.13
CA ALA A 514 -9.21 7.56 -3.26
C ALA A 514 -9.69 9.01 -3.15
N ARG A 515 -10.81 9.35 -3.80
CA ARG A 515 -11.39 10.69 -3.78
C ARG A 515 -11.93 11.08 -2.39
N GLU A 516 -12.50 10.14 -1.65
CA GLU A 516 -12.96 10.34 -0.27
C GLU A 516 -11.79 10.64 0.68
N LEU A 517 -10.68 9.92 0.50
CA LEU A 517 -9.47 10.11 1.32
C LEU A 517 -8.74 11.39 0.95
N ASP A 518 -8.64 11.69 -0.35
CA ASP A 518 -7.90 12.84 -0.85
C ASP A 518 -8.49 13.41 -2.15
N ASP A 519 -9.09 14.58 -2.05
CA ASP A 519 -9.67 15.34 -3.15
C ASP A 519 -8.69 16.35 -3.78
N SER A 520 -7.44 16.40 -3.32
CA SER A 520 -6.43 17.39 -3.71
C SER A 520 -5.41 16.89 -4.73
N ARG A 521 -5.58 15.65 -5.21
CA ARG A 521 -4.73 15.02 -6.22
C ARG A 521 -5.56 14.45 -7.35
N LEU A 522 -4.89 14.20 -8.48
CA LEU A 522 -5.50 13.59 -9.65
C LEU A 522 -5.58 12.07 -9.46
N ILE A 523 -6.59 11.44 -10.06
CA ILE A 523 -6.71 9.99 -10.14
C ILE A 523 -6.42 9.54 -11.56
N SER A 524 -5.64 8.47 -11.72
CA SER A 524 -5.36 7.84 -13.01
C SER A 524 -5.26 6.32 -12.87
N MET A 525 -5.04 5.65 -13.98
CA MET A 525 -4.65 4.27 -14.13
C MET A 525 -4.08 4.06 -15.53
N ALA A 526 -3.16 3.10 -15.70
CA ALA A 526 -2.74 2.69 -17.04
C ALA A 526 -3.81 1.79 -17.67
N MET A 527 -4.53 2.31 -18.66
CA MET A 527 -5.62 1.63 -19.36
C MET A 527 -5.10 0.74 -20.49
N GLU A 528 -5.87 -0.25 -20.88
CA GLU A 528 -5.61 -1.00 -22.10
C GLU A 528 -6.03 -0.22 -23.35
N VAL A 529 -5.23 -0.33 -24.40
CA VAL A 529 -5.50 0.24 -25.72
C VAL A 529 -6.13 -0.83 -26.62
N THR A 530 -7.21 -0.51 -27.27
CA THR A 530 -7.86 -1.36 -28.27
C THR A 530 -7.34 -1.00 -29.66
N SER A 531 -6.81 -1.97 -30.40
CA SER A 531 -6.50 -1.78 -31.82
C SER A 531 -7.79 -1.79 -32.64
N ALA A 532 -8.14 -0.64 -33.22
CA ALA A 532 -9.31 -0.52 -34.12
C ALA A 532 -8.99 -1.01 -35.56
N SER A 533 -7.69 -0.90 -35.97
CA SER A 533 -7.13 -1.46 -37.20
C SER A 533 -5.62 -1.58 -37.07
N ASN A 534 -4.93 -2.06 -38.12
CA ASN A 534 -3.47 -2.28 -38.09
C ASN A 534 -2.67 -1.03 -37.68
N PHE A 535 -3.12 0.19 -38.02
CA PHE A 535 -2.41 1.44 -37.74
C PHE A 535 -3.29 2.48 -37.02
N HIS A 536 -4.43 2.05 -36.47
CA HIS A 536 -5.33 2.93 -35.76
C HIS A 536 -5.61 2.33 -34.37
N ASN A 537 -5.21 3.03 -33.34
CA ASN A 537 -5.46 2.67 -31.95
C ASN A 537 -6.55 3.56 -31.37
N LYS A 538 -7.38 2.97 -30.53
CA LYS A 538 -8.46 3.67 -29.84
C LYS A 538 -8.31 3.43 -28.34
N LEU A 539 -8.34 4.52 -27.55
CA LEU A 539 -8.47 4.42 -26.12
C LEU A 539 -9.94 4.51 -25.76
N GLN A 540 -10.52 3.35 -25.40
CA GLN A 540 -11.92 3.28 -25.00
C GLN A 540 -12.05 2.43 -23.74
N ASP A 541 -12.24 3.08 -22.59
CA ASP A 541 -12.35 2.43 -21.29
C ASP A 541 -13.41 3.15 -20.44
N ASN A 542 -14.33 2.38 -19.83
CA ASN A 542 -15.38 2.90 -18.96
C ASN A 542 -14.84 3.61 -17.73
N MET A 543 -13.60 3.28 -17.33
CA MET A 543 -12.94 3.93 -16.20
C MET A 543 -12.60 5.40 -16.46
N ASN A 544 -12.68 5.87 -17.70
CA ASN A 544 -12.53 7.30 -18.03
C ASN A 544 -13.47 8.19 -17.18
N ALA A 545 -14.65 7.68 -16.79
CA ALA A 545 -15.62 8.42 -15.97
C ALA A 545 -15.14 8.70 -14.53
N TYR A 546 -14.15 7.94 -14.04
CA TYR A 546 -13.69 7.97 -12.66
C TYR A 546 -12.29 8.54 -12.47
N VAL A 547 -11.52 8.74 -13.56
CA VAL A 547 -10.17 9.30 -13.54
C VAL A 547 -10.15 10.75 -14.02
N ASP A 548 -9.17 11.53 -13.58
CA ASP A 548 -8.95 12.91 -14.03
C ASP A 548 -8.02 12.96 -15.25
N VAL A 549 -7.09 12.02 -15.35
CA VAL A 549 -6.11 11.88 -16.42
C VAL A 549 -6.26 10.51 -17.05
N VAL A 550 -6.39 10.43 -18.37
CA VAL A 550 -6.39 9.16 -19.08
C VAL A 550 -4.96 8.76 -19.42
N SER A 551 -4.60 7.54 -19.10
CA SER A 551 -3.24 7.06 -19.33
C SER A 551 -3.29 5.65 -19.92
N PHE A 552 -2.28 5.31 -20.72
CA PHE A 552 -2.20 4.00 -21.33
C PHE A 552 -0.75 3.58 -21.63
N ASN A 553 -0.53 2.26 -21.68
CA ASN A 553 0.71 1.65 -22.11
C ASN A 553 0.65 1.30 -23.59
N GLN A 554 1.79 1.45 -24.30
CA GLN A 554 1.94 1.02 -25.67
C GLN A 554 3.39 0.59 -25.95
N TYR A 555 3.55 -0.42 -26.76
CA TYR A 555 4.88 -0.99 -27.06
C TYR A 555 5.08 -1.19 -28.57
N ILE A 556 4.74 -0.16 -29.36
CA ILE A 556 4.95 -0.14 -30.80
C ILE A 556 6.46 -0.09 -31.07
N GLY A 557 6.93 -0.97 -31.96
CA GLY A 557 8.35 -1.17 -32.17
C GLY A 557 8.95 -2.31 -31.35
N TRP A 558 8.31 -2.72 -30.25
CA TRP A 558 8.73 -3.87 -29.45
C TRP A 558 7.90 -5.14 -29.74
N TYR A 559 6.57 -5.04 -29.69
CA TYR A 559 5.66 -6.13 -30.06
C TYR A 559 5.14 -6.04 -31.51
N ARG A 560 5.49 -4.97 -32.21
CA ARG A 560 5.24 -4.72 -33.62
C ARG A 560 6.51 -4.20 -34.29
N ASP A 561 6.49 -4.06 -35.64
CA ASP A 561 7.60 -3.46 -36.37
C ASP A 561 7.80 -1.98 -35.94
N VAL A 562 9.05 -1.58 -35.76
CA VAL A 562 9.40 -0.19 -35.36
C VAL A 562 8.97 0.82 -36.42
N ASN A 563 8.99 0.45 -37.70
CA ASN A 563 8.55 1.29 -38.81
C ASN A 563 7.03 1.55 -38.84
N ASP A 564 6.26 0.83 -38.03
CA ASP A 564 4.83 1.07 -37.90
C ASP A 564 4.55 2.34 -37.08
N ALA A 565 5.45 2.78 -36.22
CA ALA A 565 5.26 3.97 -35.39
C ALA A 565 4.90 5.22 -36.23
N ALA A 566 5.58 5.44 -37.35
CA ALA A 566 5.30 6.58 -38.25
C ALA A 566 3.88 6.59 -38.83
N LYS A 567 3.25 5.41 -38.96
CA LYS A 567 1.92 5.20 -39.54
C LYS A 567 0.79 5.23 -38.49
N MET A 568 1.13 5.17 -37.20
CA MET A 568 0.13 5.05 -36.14
C MET A 568 -0.69 6.32 -35.99
N THR A 569 -1.99 6.13 -35.80
CA THR A 569 -2.94 7.16 -35.44
C THR A 569 -3.67 6.78 -34.14
N TRP A 570 -4.13 7.80 -33.40
CA TRP A 570 -4.70 7.63 -32.08
C TRP A 570 -6.07 8.31 -32.01
N GLU A 571 -7.09 7.59 -31.57
CA GLU A 571 -8.41 8.14 -31.21
C GLU A 571 -8.57 8.11 -29.70
N ILE A 572 -8.58 9.30 -29.06
CA ILE A 572 -8.76 9.47 -27.63
C ILE A 572 -9.95 10.42 -27.44
N PRO A 573 -11.18 9.88 -27.31
CA PRO A 573 -12.42 10.69 -27.41
C PRO A 573 -12.77 11.40 -26.09
N TYR A 574 -11.76 11.74 -25.27
CA TYR A 574 -11.95 12.36 -23.97
C TYR A 574 -11.35 13.76 -23.92
N ASP A 575 -12.08 14.74 -23.38
CA ASP A 575 -11.56 16.07 -23.07
C ASP A 575 -10.81 16.03 -21.73
N LYS A 576 -9.71 15.27 -21.70
CA LYS A 576 -8.84 15.06 -20.53
C LYS A 576 -7.37 15.02 -20.95
N PRO A 577 -6.43 15.37 -20.05
CA PRO A 577 -5.00 15.19 -20.31
C PRO A 577 -4.67 13.70 -20.55
N VAL A 578 -3.70 13.49 -21.45
CA VAL A 578 -3.22 12.16 -21.81
C VAL A 578 -1.80 11.95 -21.30
N ILE A 579 -1.56 10.82 -20.64
CA ILE A 579 -0.21 10.36 -20.30
C ILE A 579 0.02 9.00 -20.97
N VAL A 580 1.10 8.90 -21.75
CA VAL A 580 1.59 7.59 -22.18
C VAL A 580 2.44 7.01 -21.06
N SER A 581 1.83 6.13 -20.28
CA SER A 581 2.41 5.61 -19.03
C SER A 581 3.50 4.58 -19.23
N GLU A 582 3.55 3.92 -20.41
CA GLU A 582 4.67 3.08 -20.78
C GLU A 582 4.87 3.05 -22.30
N PHE A 583 6.12 3.10 -22.71
CA PHE A 583 6.64 2.70 -24.02
C PHE A 583 8.11 2.36 -23.91
N GLY A 584 8.64 1.59 -24.84
CA GLY A 584 10.06 1.24 -24.85
C GLY A 584 10.33 -0.14 -25.45
N GLY A 585 11.58 -0.52 -25.47
CA GLY A 585 12.06 -1.81 -25.96
C GLY A 585 13.35 -2.22 -25.25
N GLY A 586 13.66 -3.52 -25.29
CA GLY A 586 14.82 -4.07 -24.60
C GLY A 586 16.12 -3.92 -25.41
N ALA A 587 17.21 -3.56 -24.71
CA ALA A 587 18.58 -3.66 -25.19
C ALA A 587 19.50 -4.13 -24.07
N LYS A 588 20.48 -4.97 -24.39
CA LYS A 588 21.57 -5.30 -23.48
C LYS A 588 22.68 -4.26 -23.64
N TYR A 589 23.10 -3.63 -22.55
CA TYR A 589 24.20 -2.68 -22.57
C TYR A 589 25.48 -3.31 -23.17
N GLY A 590 26.16 -2.59 -24.06
CA GLY A 590 27.34 -3.05 -24.77
C GLY A 590 27.07 -4.04 -25.91
N LEU A 591 25.80 -4.40 -26.19
CA LEU A 591 25.46 -5.18 -27.38
C LEU A 591 25.14 -4.24 -28.54
N HIS A 592 25.94 -4.25 -29.57
CA HIS A 592 25.87 -3.39 -30.74
C HIS A 592 25.53 -4.17 -32.03
N GLY A 593 24.89 -3.50 -32.98
CA GLY A 593 24.52 -4.08 -34.25
C GLY A 593 23.62 -3.16 -35.08
N GLU A 594 22.91 -3.72 -36.06
CA GLU A 594 22.02 -2.98 -36.93
C GLU A 594 20.81 -2.43 -36.17
N LYS A 595 20.30 -1.26 -36.57
CA LYS A 595 19.14 -0.59 -35.94
C LYS A 595 17.86 -1.44 -35.91
N ASN A 596 17.75 -2.48 -36.70
CA ASN A 596 16.63 -3.43 -36.71
C ASN A 596 16.93 -4.73 -35.95
N GLN A 597 18.13 -4.90 -35.43
CA GLN A 597 18.53 -6.08 -34.68
C GLN A 597 18.11 -5.93 -33.23
N ARG A 598 17.08 -6.67 -32.81
CA ARG A 598 16.59 -6.65 -31.42
C ARG A 598 17.71 -6.91 -30.42
N TRP A 599 17.58 -6.32 -29.24
CA TRP A 599 18.47 -6.39 -28.09
C TRP A 599 19.75 -5.56 -28.22
N THR A 600 20.05 -4.95 -29.39
CA THR A 600 21.15 -4.01 -29.55
C THR A 600 20.76 -2.61 -29.01
N GLU A 601 21.74 -1.82 -28.63
CA GLU A 601 21.50 -0.44 -28.21
C GLU A 601 20.98 0.42 -29.38
N GLU A 602 21.44 0.14 -30.61
CA GLU A 602 20.98 0.82 -31.83
C GLU A 602 19.50 0.53 -32.13
N PHE A 603 19.02 -0.68 -31.83
CA PHE A 603 17.60 -1.00 -31.96
C PHE A 603 16.78 -0.19 -30.96
N GLN A 604 17.19 -0.14 -29.69
CA GLN A 604 16.50 0.62 -28.66
C GLN A 604 16.52 2.12 -28.98
N GLU A 605 17.65 2.66 -29.41
CA GLU A 605 17.79 4.03 -29.87
C GLU A 605 16.81 4.37 -31.00
N ASN A 606 16.77 3.53 -32.05
CA ASN A 606 15.84 3.71 -33.17
C ASN A 606 14.39 3.65 -32.73
N LEU A 607 14.03 2.70 -31.86
CA LEU A 607 12.69 2.56 -31.30
C LEU A 607 12.28 3.85 -30.55
N TYR A 608 13.16 4.43 -29.74
CA TYR A 608 12.84 5.66 -29.01
C TYR A 608 12.70 6.86 -29.97
N LYS A 609 13.52 6.99 -31.03
CA LYS A 609 13.38 8.02 -32.06
C LYS A 609 12.01 7.96 -32.75
N GLU A 610 11.61 6.77 -33.19
CA GLU A 610 10.32 6.58 -33.87
C GLU A 610 9.13 6.79 -32.92
N ASN A 611 9.23 6.33 -31.65
CA ASN A 611 8.16 6.52 -30.68
C ASN A 611 8.00 8.00 -30.28
N THR A 612 9.05 8.72 -30.00
CA THR A 612 8.94 10.14 -29.63
C THR A 612 8.29 10.98 -30.74
N ALA A 613 8.66 10.71 -32.01
CA ALA A 613 8.04 11.33 -33.16
C ALA A 613 6.55 10.95 -33.37
N MET A 614 6.16 9.74 -33.00
CA MET A 614 4.76 9.28 -33.00
C MET A 614 3.98 9.96 -31.87
N LEU A 615 4.53 9.98 -30.67
CA LEU A 615 3.88 10.55 -29.47
C LEU A 615 3.58 12.04 -29.62
N ASP A 616 4.45 12.80 -30.30
CA ASP A 616 4.23 14.22 -30.58
C ASP A 616 2.96 14.52 -31.41
N LYS A 617 2.39 13.49 -32.07
CA LYS A 617 1.14 13.60 -32.85
C LYS A 617 -0.11 13.34 -31.98
N ILE A 618 0.04 12.90 -30.71
CA ILE A 618 -1.10 12.61 -29.83
C ILE A 618 -1.67 13.92 -29.31
N GLU A 619 -2.91 14.23 -29.67
CA GLU A 619 -3.62 15.40 -29.18
C GLU A 619 -3.86 15.31 -27.67
N GLY A 620 -3.48 16.35 -26.93
CA GLY A 620 -3.64 16.39 -25.47
C GLY A 620 -2.58 15.60 -24.70
N LEU A 621 -1.49 15.19 -25.35
CA LEU A 621 -0.34 14.60 -24.65
C LEU A 621 0.18 15.59 -23.61
N ALA A 622 0.02 15.26 -22.34
CA ALA A 622 0.43 16.07 -21.19
C ALA A 622 1.64 15.49 -20.43
N GLY A 623 2.07 14.29 -20.81
CA GLY A 623 3.24 13.67 -20.20
C GLY A 623 3.49 12.24 -20.65
N THR A 624 4.66 11.74 -20.28
CA THR A 624 5.04 10.34 -20.53
C THR A 624 5.85 9.78 -19.36
N THR A 625 5.80 8.45 -19.16
CA THR A 625 6.64 7.71 -18.21
C THR A 625 7.16 6.43 -18.84
N PRO A 626 8.12 6.51 -19.78
CA PRO A 626 8.65 5.34 -20.50
C PRO A 626 9.05 4.19 -19.57
N TRP A 627 9.03 2.99 -20.08
CA TRP A 627 9.43 1.77 -19.42
C TRP A 627 10.84 1.40 -19.83
N ILE A 628 11.84 1.68 -19.04
CA ILE A 628 11.92 2.02 -17.62
C ILE A 628 13.28 2.69 -17.34
N LEU A 629 13.51 3.29 -16.17
CA LEU A 629 14.77 3.97 -15.84
C LEU A 629 15.98 3.05 -15.97
N LYS A 630 15.96 1.89 -15.29
CA LYS A 630 17.05 0.92 -15.29
C LYS A 630 16.54 -0.51 -15.52
N ASP A 631 17.42 -1.37 -16.01
CA ASP A 631 17.16 -2.81 -16.06
C ASP A 631 16.86 -3.33 -14.65
N PHE A 632 15.80 -4.14 -14.52
CA PHE A 632 15.34 -4.67 -13.24
C PHE A 632 15.11 -6.17 -13.29
N ARG A 633 15.19 -6.84 -12.15
CA ARG A 633 15.02 -8.29 -12.08
C ARG A 633 13.56 -8.72 -12.30
N SER A 634 13.43 -9.78 -13.10
CA SER A 634 12.15 -10.46 -13.32
C SER A 634 12.37 -11.95 -13.60
N PRO A 635 11.68 -12.86 -12.89
CA PRO A 635 11.82 -14.29 -13.10
C PRO A 635 11.30 -14.74 -14.48
N ARG A 636 10.54 -13.89 -15.17
CA ARG A 636 9.99 -14.14 -16.50
C ARG A 636 10.98 -13.89 -17.65
N ARG A 637 12.15 -13.31 -17.38
CA ARG A 637 13.10 -12.82 -18.38
C ARG A 637 14.29 -13.76 -18.49
N VAL A 638 14.07 -14.91 -19.16
CA VAL A 638 14.96 -16.08 -19.11
C VAL A 638 15.89 -16.26 -20.33
N LEU A 639 15.89 -15.33 -21.30
CA LEU A 639 16.74 -15.47 -22.50
C LEU A 639 18.21 -15.40 -22.10
N THR A 640 18.87 -16.58 -22.12
CA THR A 640 20.26 -16.74 -21.68
C THR A 640 21.21 -15.86 -22.49
N GLY A 641 22.15 -15.23 -21.81
CA GLY A 641 23.16 -14.37 -22.42
C GLY A 641 22.65 -12.97 -22.80
N ILE A 642 21.33 -12.72 -22.75
CA ILE A 642 20.73 -11.41 -23.03
C ILE A 642 20.01 -10.90 -21.79
N GLN A 643 18.96 -11.61 -21.36
CA GLN A 643 18.12 -11.18 -20.26
C GLN A 643 18.69 -11.62 -18.91
N ASP A 644 19.02 -12.87 -18.73
CA ASP A 644 19.61 -13.43 -17.51
C ASP A 644 18.85 -12.97 -16.26
N TYR A 645 17.51 -13.12 -16.31
CA TYR A 645 16.55 -12.66 -15.29
C TYR A 645 16.45 -11.15 -15.12
N TYR A 646 16.85 -10.35 -16.11
CA TYR A 646 16.59 -8.91 -16.16
C TYR A 646 15.62 -8.53 -17.26
N ASN A 647 14.64 -7.69 -16.97
CA ASN A 647 13.93 -6.95 -17.99
C ASN A 647 14.86 -5.85 -18.50
N ARG A 648 15.28 -5.98 -19.78
CA ARG A 648 16.29 -5.13 -20.42
C ARG A 648 15.74 -3.85 -21.06
N LYS A 649 14.55 -3.42 -20.63
CA LYS A 649 13.94 -2.17 -21.16
C LYS A 649 14.48 -0.89 -20.49
N GLY A 650 15.36 -1.01 -19.51
CA GLY A 650 16.01 0.14 -18.87
C GLY A 650 16.76 1.04 -19.86
N LEU A 651 16.79 2.32 -19.59
CA LEU A 651 17.69 3.29 -20.23
C LEU A 651 19.08 3.27 -19.59
N PHE A 652 19.14 2.79 -18.38
CA PHE A 652 20.37 2.37 -17.73
C PHE A 652 20.41 0.84 -17.61
N SER A 653 21.61 0.27 -17.66
CA SER A 653 21.82 -1.12 -17.29
C SER A 653 21.52 -1.37 -15.80
N GLU A 654 21.55 -2.63 -15.38
CA GLU A 654 21.47 -3.00 -13.97
C GLU A 654 22.62 -2.47 -13.11
N LYS A 655 23.71 -2.03 -13.76
CA LYS A 655 24.92 -1.46 -13.11
C LYS A 655 25.02 0.06 -13.23
N GLY A 656 24.05 0.69 -13.91
CA GLY A 656 24.01 2.14 -14.06
C GLY A 656 24.72 2.70 -15.29
N GLU A 657 25.10 1.86 -16.27
CA GLU A 657 25.63 2.37 -17.53
C GLU A 657 24.49 2.85 -18.43
N LYS A 658 24.67 4.02 -19.06
CA LYS A 658 23.68 4.63 -19.96
C LYS A 658 23.68 3.95 -21.33
N LYS A 659 22.50 3.53 -21.79
CA LYS A 659 22.30 3.02 -23.14
C LYS A 659 22.02 4.17 -24.12
N LYS A 660 22.18 3.94 -25.41
CA LYS A 660 21.99 4.97 -26.46
C LYS A 660 20.63 5.66 -26.41
N ALA A 661 19.56 4.92 -26.11
CA ALA A 661 18.22 5.48 -26.03
C ALA A 661 18.03 6.51 -24.89
N PHE A 662 18.89 6.51 -23.85
CA PHE A 662 18.94 7.55 -22.83
C PHE A 662 19.10 8.92 -23.45
N TYR A 663 20.02 9.08 -24.37
CA TYR A 663 20.31 10.38 -25.00
C TYR A 663 19.15 10.84 -25.88
N VAL A 664 18.48 9.94 -26.59
CA VAL A 664 17.30 10.25 -27.39
C VAL A 664 16.18 10.83 -26.53
N LEU A 665 15.86 10.18 -25.42
CA LEU A 665 14.79 10.64 -24.54
C LEU A 665 15.15 11.95 -23.85
N ARG A 666 16.39 12.10 -23.37
CA ARG A 666 16.89 13.33 -22.76
C ARG A 666 16.74 14.52 -23.72
N ASP A 667 17.18 14.34 -24.96
CA ASP A 667 17.16 15.41 -25.97
C ASP A 667 15.71 15.76 -26.36
N TRP A 668 14.83 14.76 -26.44
CA TRP A 668 13.39 15.01 -26.64
C TRP A 668 12.76 15.77 -25.46
N TYR A 669 13.09 15.42 -24.21
CA TYR A 669 12.59 16.14 -23.02
C TYR A 669 13.12 17.58 -22.95
N ALA A 670 14.28 17.87 -23.51
CA ALA A 670 14.78 19.24 -23.61
C ALA A 670 13.93 20.13 -24.54
N THR A 671 13.13 19.54 -25.43
CA THR A 671 12.21 20.28 -26.33
C THR A 671 10.83 20.51 -25.70
N LYS A 672 10.52 19.88 -24.56
CA LYS A 672 9.24 19.99 -23.83
C LYS A 672 9.39 21.02 -22.66
#